data_976c9ba263840fd234a69f374204bcbe
#
_entry.id   976c9ba263840fd234a69f374204bcbe
#
_cell.length_a   1.000
_cell.length_b   1.000
_cell.length_c   1.000
_cell.angle_alpha   90.00
_cell.angle_beta   90.00
_cell.angle_gamma   90.00
#
_symmetry.space_group_name_H-M   'P 1'
#
loop_
_entity.id
_entity.type
_entity.pdbx_description
1 polymer ?
#
loop_
_entity_poly.entity_id
_entity_poly.type
_entity_poly.pdbx_seq_one_letter_code
_entity_poly.pdbx_strand_id
1 'polypeptide(L)'
;MKKGIIYDNSKKVFPIIIMITGIVLALALHIMRLNILAVVNVGYMCVVSALIILGILIFKKLYLGFFAGYGISGLGIVLYYAFWGADAGFGAFSSGKAGWSSAENALFAGADNYNFLVRLGGNILIILPCIIALFSLFLVGKKQFDKKGVHSVVTTLLSILLAGTSVFYVLTMNLRSQPNVDRLWEGHDDYLNGVDKNTENKPNVIFIMMDDLGWGDISLNGAIYDTPNIDSIGEDGVNFDNFYSSYSVCSPARFSLMTGRYPFRGYADNVIYPTVDTLSPFAQTRIFNSVEMGNNVDGMLGDEITIAEVFQNAGYNTGAFGKWHLGDYGEYLPTNQGFDYFYGSHHVNDMTPFYYVEEENGEYEIVRGTDEFFKDGKKDQSEASELIHNSINEWITDKVTNSDEPFFAYYATPWPHGPVFAGDDFDGTTGLGTYADCVTEFDYYLGELFNTLEELGVMDDTIIVFTSDNGPALEGSTGELRGGKYLAYEAGQKVPFMIKWNNNNGLWEAGSTREQSAVLADMFPTLIELCGITGNNNSENYLPTDRTIDGVSMLPVLKDDTAIHTEEHPILHMKREELKALQYTMTTEDILAREEYKDYTYPVLTENEYITFKYFRKMQNDNPAFFDKTRKNWLYVLTDDKGENYNRTSTYPTIADELNEKMTAVTDDFKSNRRGINQEYYEKIK
;
A
#
# COMPACT_ATOMS: atom_id res chain seq x y z
N MET A 1 -59.41 12.05 36.36
CA MET A 1 -58.23 12.89 36.12
C MET A 1 -56.89 12.21 36.40
N LYS A 2 -56.77 10.92 36.68
CA LYS A 2 -55.50 10.23 36.95
C LYS A 2 -54.98 9.37 35.80
N LYS A 3 -55.74 9.11 34.72
CA LYS A 3 -55.29 8.31 33.57
C LYS A 3 -54.42 9.06 32.51
N GLY A 4 -54.44 10.40 32.54
CA GLY A 4 -53.70 11.22 31.56
C GLY A 4 -52.21 11.40 31.87
N ILE A 5 -51.81 11.35 33.12
CA ILE A 5 -50.43 11.67 33.54
C ILE A 5 -49.49 10.49 33.36
N ILE A 6 -49.96 9.25 33.54
CA ILE A 6 -49.14 8.05 33.37
C ILE A 6 -48.86 7.78 31.89
N TYR A 7 -49.80 8.08 30.99
CA TYR A 7 -49.66 7.90 29.55
C TYR A 7 -48.69 8.92 28.89
N ASP A 8 -48.56 10.08 29.51
CA ASP A 8 -47.68 11.15 28.99
C ASP A 8 -46.21 10.93 29.40
N ASN A 9 -45.94 10.28 30.53
CA ASN A 9 -44.57 9.98 30.97
C ASN A 9 -43.92 8.80 30.23
N SER A 10 -44.70 7.78 29.84
CA SER A 10 -44.14 6.64 29.06
C SER A 10 -43.65 7.07 27.68
N LYS A 11 -44.25 8.11 27.09
CA LYS A 11 -43.85 8.68 25.81
C LYS A 11 -42.55 9.47 25.85
N LYS A 12 -42.12 9.92 27.03
CA LYS A 12 -40.88 10.64 27.24
C LYS A 12 -39.71 9.71 27.58
N VAL A 13 -40.02 8.57 28.19
CA VAL A 13 -38.99 7.61 28.65
C VAL A 13 -38.42 6.79 27.50
N PHE A 14 -39.25 6.36 26.57
CA PHE A 14 -38.84 5.51 25.44
C PHE A 14 -37.74 6.18 24.53
N PRO A 15 -37.87 7.45 24.13
CA PRO A 15 -36.84 8.17 23.42
C PRO A 15 -35.50 8.27 24.16
N ILE A 16 -35.57 8.51 25.46
CA ILE A 16 -34.38 8.59 26.33
C ILE A 16 -33.65 7.23 26.37
N ILE A 17 -34.41 6.13 26.47
CA ILE A 17 -33.84 4.77 26.44
C ILE A 17 -33.10 4.53 25.13
N ILE A 18 -33.69 4.87 23.98
CA ILE A 18 -33.03 4.67 22.68
C ILE A 18 -31.76 5.52 22.54
N MET A 19 -31.79 6.78 23.03
CA MET A 19 -30.59 7.63 23.03
C MET A 19 -29.47 7.02 23.90
N ILE A 20 -29.82 6.56 25.11
CA ILE A 20 -28.84 5.91 25.99
C ILE A 20 -28.32 4.64 25.37
N THR A 21 -29.19 3.83 24.74
CA THR A 21 -28.77 2.61 24.02
C THR A 21 -27.82 2.93 22.87
N GLY A 22 -28.13 3.97 22.10
CA GLY A 22 -27.24 4.42 21.02
C GLY A 22 -25.86 4.86 21.53
N ILE A 23 -25.81 5.63 22.61
CA ILE A 23 -24.56 6.07 23.25
C ILE A 23 -23.78 4.87 23.81
N VAL A 24 -24.44 3.94 24.46
CA VAL A 24 -23.83 2.73 25.03
C VAL A 24 -23.26 1.84 23.88
N LEU A 25 -24.02 1.68 22.79
CA LEU A 25 -23.55 0.96 21.62
C LEU A 25 -22.32 1.65 21.00
N ALA A 26 -22.33 2.97 20.86
CA ALA A 26 -21.21 3.74 20.36
C ALA A 26 -19.94 3.54 21.20
N LEU A 27 -20.09 3.61 22.52
CA LEU A 27 -18.99 3.36 23.45
C LEU A 27 -18.50 1.90 23.40
N ALA A 28 -19.43 0.94 23.31
CA ALA A 28 -19.07 -0.47 23.19
C ALA A 28 -18.30 -0.76 21.90
N LEU A 29 -18.73 -0.19 20.77
CA LEU A 29 -18.05 -0.31 19.49
C LEU A 29 -16.65 0.35 19.52
N HIS A 30 -16.52 1.50 20.19
CA HIS A 30 -15.22 2.15 20.41
C HIS A 30 -14.29 1.30 21.28
N ILE A 31 -14.79 0.73 22.37
CA ILE A 31 -14.02 -0.16 23.27
C ILE A 31 -13.61 -1.44 22.54
N MET A 32 -14.43 -1.96 21.65
CA MET A 32 -14.14 -3.12 20.82
C MET A 32 -13.16 -2.82 19.67
N ARG A 33 -12.64 -1.59 19.57
CA ARG A 33 -11.76 -1.11 18.50
C ARG A 33 -12.35 -1.28 17.09
N LEU A 34 -13.66 -1.34 17.00
CA LEU A 34 -14.33 -1.18 15.74
C LEU A 34 -14.09 0.26 15.28
N ASN A 35 -13.65 0.35 14.09
CA ASN A 35 -13.09 1.49 13.39
C ASN A 35 -13.81 2.84 13.67
N ILE A 36 -13.08 3.94 13.52
CA ILE A 36 -13.54 5.34 13.71
C ILE A 36 -14.83 5.65 12.94
N LEU A 37 -15.03 5.01 11.78
CA LEU A 37 -16.24 5.15 10.96
C LEU A 37 -17.49 4.62 11.67
N ALA A 38 -17.39 3.51 12.36
CA ALA A 38 -18.49 3.01 13.19
C ALA A 38 -18.84 4.03 14.30
N VAL A 39 -17.82 4.65 14.91
CA VAL A 39 -18.02 5.70 15.93
C VAL A 39 -18.70 6.93 15.35
N VAL A 40 -18.29 7.38 14.16
CA VAL A 40 -18.90 8.53 13.46
C VAL A 40 -20.36 8.23 13.09
N ASN A 41 -20.65 7.04 12.59
CA ASN A 41 -22.01 6.63 12.25
C ASN A 41 -22.91 6.53 13.45
N VAL A 42 -22.41 5.99 14.54
CA VAL A 42 -23.16 5.97 15.81
C VAL A 42 -23.29 7.39 16.37
N GLY A 43 -22.30 8.23 16.22
CA GLY A 43 -22.36 9.66 16.54
C GLY A 43 -23.47 10.37 15.75
N TYR A 44 -23.53 10.17 14.44
CA TYR A 44 -24.60 10.68 13.56
C TYR A 44 -25.97 10.21 14.05
N MET A 45 -26.11 8.93 14.36
CA MET A 45 -27.35 8.38 14.90
C MET A 45 -27.74 9.00 16.24
N CYS A 46 -26.78 9.26 17.11
CA CYS A 46 -27.04 9.95 18.37
C CYS A 46 -27.56 11.37 18.15
N VAL A 47 -26.96 12.11 17.19
CA VAL A 47 -27.41 13.45 16.81
C VAL A 47 -28.83 13.41 16.24
N VAL A 48 -29.09 12.52 15.29
CA VAL A 48 -30.43 12.33 14.69
C VAL A 48 -31.44 11.96 15.76
N SER A 49 -31.11 11.03 16.66
CA SER A 49 -31.97 10.62 17.77
C SER A 49 -32.25 11.78 18.72
N ALA A 50 -31.23 12.58 19.05
CA ALA A 50 -31.38 13.76 19.91
C ALA A 50 -32.31 14.83 19.28
N LEU A 51 -32.18 15.08 17.99
CA LEU A 51 -33.06 16.00 17.25
C LEU A 51 -34.49 15.50 17.19
N ILE A 52 -34.69 14.18 17.02
CA ILE A 52 -36.03 13.57 17.07
C ILE A 52 -36.64 13.68 18.46
N ILE A 53 -35.85 13.44 19.52
CA ILE A 53 -36.30 13.59 20.91
C ILE A 53 -36.71 15.04 21.19
N LEU A 54 -35.90 15.99 20.75
CA LEU A 54 -36.22 17.41 20.91
C LEU A 54 -37.53 17.76 20.17
N GLY A 55 -37.73 17.23 18.96
CA GLY A 55 -39.00 17.36 18.24
C GLY A 55 -40.18 16.77 19.00
N ILE A 56 -40.04 15.59 19.60
CA ILE A 56 -41.11 14.94 20.41
C ILE A 56 -41.44 15.74 21.68
N LEU A 57 -40.44 16.25 22.38
CA LEU A 57 -40.62 17.08 23.58
C LEU A 57 -41.34 18.37 23.26
N ILE A 58 -41.14 18.95 22.09
CA ILE A 58 -41.76 20.19 21.65
C ILE A 58 -43.19 19.95 21.12
N PHE A 59 -43.49 18.85 20.42
CA PHE A 59 -44.66 18.73 19.53
C PHE A 59 -45.72 17.64 19.77
N LYS A 60 -45.62 16.86 20.76
CA LYS A 60 -46.60 15.95 21.41
C LYS A 60 -47.38 14.87 20.64
N LYS A 61 -47.54 14.73 19.33
CA LYS A 61 -48.48 13.68 18.81
C LYS A 61 -48.14 12.91 17.50
N LEU A 62 -47.33 13.36 16.62
CA LEU A 62 -47.18 12.73 15.27
C LEU A 62 -45.87 11.95 15.07
N TYR A 63 -45.05 11.87 16.04
CA TYR A 63 -43.65 11.58 15.92
C TYR A 63 -43.23 10.16 16.23
N LEU A 64 -44.16 9.32 16.67
CA LEU A 64 -43.83 7.94 17.03
C LEU A 64 -43.39 7.12 15.79
N GLY A 65 -44.06 7.33 14.65
CA GLY A 65 -43.71 6.68 13.40
C GLY A 65 -42.37 7.23 12.80
N PHE A 66 -42.18 8.53 12.91
CA PHE A 66 -40.94 9.20 12.47
C PHE A 66 -39.75 8.71 13.32
N PHE A 67 -39.97 8.65 14.64
CA PHE A 67 -38.99 8.20 15.62
C PHE A 67 -38.64 6.73 15.45
N ALA A 68 -39.65 5.87 15.32
CA ALA A 68 -39.42 4.44 15.10
C ALA A 68 -38.68 4.18 13.81
N GLY A 69 -39.02 4.89 12.72
CA GLY A 69 -38.34 4.75 11.43
C GLY A 69 -36.87 5.14 11.48
N TYR A 70 -36.56 6.28 12.10
CA TYR A 70 -35.18 6.70 12.29
C TYR A 70 -34.39 5.80 13.22
N GLY A 71 -34.99 5.38 14.33
CA GLY A 71 -34.36 4.45 15.27
C GLY A 71 -34.07 3.08 14.67
N ILE A 72 -35.00 2.55 13.87
CA ILE A 72 -34.84 1.28 13.16
C ILE A 72 -33.77 1.44 12.06
N SER A 73 -33.79 2.53 11.30
CA SER A 73 -32.80 2.78 10.26
C SER A 73 -31.39 2.94 10.85
N GLY A 74 -31.31 3.65 11.97
CA GLY A 74 -30.07 3.80 12.70
C GLY A 74 -29.55 2.51 13.29
N LEU A 75 -30.41 1.70 13.87
CA LEU A 75 -30.03 0.37 14.33
C LEU A 75 -29.62 -0.51 13.16
N GLY A 76 -30.29 -0.39 12.02
CA GLY A 76 -29.91 -1.08 10.79
C GLY A 76 -28.52 -0.70 10.31
N ILE A 77 -28.16 0.58 10.36
CA ILE A 77 -26.80 1.05 10.02
C ILE A 77 -25.76 0.45 10.99
N VAL A 78 -26.04 0.44 12.29
CA VAL A 78 -25.13 -0.16 13.28
C VAL A 78 -24.98 -1.66 13.05
N LEU A 79 -26.08 -2.36 12.79
CA LEU A 79 -26.03 -3.79 12.48
C LEU A 79 -25.30 -4.06 11.16
N TYR A 80 -25.53 -3.23 10.14
CA TYR A 80 -24.79 -3.30 8.90
C TYR A 80 -23.28 -3.19 9.14
N TYR A 81 -22.83 -2.20 9.89
CA TYR A 81 -21.42 -2.06 10.24
C TYR A 81 -20.90 -3.15 11.18
N ALA A 82 -21.70 -3.62 12.10
CA ALA A 82 -21.31 -4.71 12.98
C ALA A 82 -21.13 -6.04 12.23
N PHE A 83 -21.94 -6.27 11.18
CA PHE A 83 -21.95 -7.51 10.43
C PHE A 83 -21.12 -7.46 9.13
N TRP A 84 -21.02 -6.31 8.46
CA TRP A 84 -20.36 -6.18 7.16
C TRP A 84 -19.23 -5.15 7.11
N GLY A 85 -19.21 -4.20 8.03
CA GLY A 85 -18.20 -3.12 8.03
C GLY A 85 -16.78 -3.59 8.32
N ALA A 86 -16.62 -4.73 9.00
CA ALA A 86 -15.29 -5.28 9.30
C ALA A 86 -14.59 -5.85 8.07
N ASP A 87 -15.34 -6.32 7.08
CA ASP A 87 -14.81 -6.94 5.87
C ASP A 87 -14.66 -5.99 4.70
N ALA A 88 -15.39 -4.90 4.72
CA ALA A 88 -15.41 -3.95 3.64
C ALA A 88 -14.17 -3.02 3.69
N GLY A 89 -12.98 -3.53 3.52
CA GLY A 89 -11.75 -2.75 3.42
C GLY A 89 -11.05 -2.41 4.75
N PHE A 90 -11.57 -2.90 5.87
CA PHE A 90 -10.94 -2.74 7.18
C PHE A 90 -10.43 -4.06 7.77
N GLY A 91 -10.50 -5.15 7.02
CA GLY A 91 -9.99 -6.45 7.42
C GLY A 91 -8.51 -6.42 7.80
N ALA A 92 -7.72 -5.63 7.11
CA ALA A 92 -6.30 -5.42 7.39
C ALA A 92 -6.02 -4.81 8.78
N PHE A 93 -6.97 -4.07 9.35
CA PHE A 93 -6.83 -3.52 10.70
C PHE A 93 -7.41 -4.41 11.80
N SER A 94 -8.20 -5.39 11.45
CA SER A 94 -8.75 -6.39 12.37
C SER A 94 -7.98 -7.71 12.33
N SER A 95 -6.74 -7.70 11.83
CA SER A 95 -5.87 -8.87 11.78
C SER A 95 -5.92 -9.66 13.09
N GLY A 96 -6.38 -10.88 13.03
CA GLY A 96 -6.57 -11.76 14.18
C GLY A 96 -8.02 -11.98 14.62
N LYS A 97 -9.02 -11.40 13.96
CA LYS A 97 -10.44 -11.70 14.22
C LYS A 97 -11.25 -11.86 12.94
N ALA A 98 -10.66 -12.48 11.96
CA ALA A 98 -11.27 -12.82 10.68
C ALA A 98 -12.44 -13.85 10.77
N GLY A 99 -12.96 -14.10 11.96
CA GLY A 99 -14.10 -15.02 12.14
C GLY A 99 -15.42 -14.53 11.58
N TRP A 100 -15.49 -13.27 11.14
CA TRP A 100 -16.71 -12.68 10.60
C TRP A 100 -16.75 -12.69 9.08
N SER A 101 -15.59 -12.55 8.41
CA SER A 101 -15.48 -12.51 6.96
C SER A 101 -15.99 -13.79 6.26
N SER A 102 -15.58 -14.93 6.77
CA SER A 102 -15.93 -16.22 6.15
C SER A 102 -17.40 -16.61 6.30
N ALA A 103 -18.06 -16.18 7.39
CA ALA A 103 -19.47 -16.48 7.58
C ALA A 103 -20.38 -15.63 6.68
N GLU A 104 -19.93 -14.47 6.29
CA GLU A 104 -20.68 -13.51 5.48
C GLU A 104 -20.61 -13.81 4.01
N ASN A 105 -19.44 -14.16 3.53
CA ASN A 105 -19.26 -14.62 2.16
C ASN A 105 -20.03 -15.91 1.90
N ALA A 106 -20.16 -16.76 2.91
CA ALA A 106 -20.99 -17.98 2.82
C ALA A 106 -22.51 -17.70 2.76
N LEU A 107 -22.97 -16.54 3.25
CA LEU A 107 -24.39 -16.16 3.18
C LEU A 107 -24.80 -15.58 1.82
N PHE A 108 -23.83 -15.11 1.03
CA PHE A 108 -24.06 -14.41 -0.25
C PHE A 108 -23.23 -15.03 -1.35
N ALA A 109 -23.45 -16.30 -1.66
CA ALA A 109 -22.71 -17.06 -2.65
C ALA A 109 -22.39 -16.27 -3.94
N GLY A 110 -21.10 -16.08 -4.21
CA GLY A 110 -20.54 -15.38 -5.37
C GLY A 110 -20.19 -13.91 -5.11
N ALA A 111 -18.98 -13.51 -5.49
CA ALA A 111 -18.47 -12.16 -5.27
C ALA A 111 -19.38 -11.06 -5.84
N ASP A 112 -19.95 -11.28 -7.01
CA ASP A 112 -20.84 -10.33 -7.69
C ASP A 112 -22.18 -10.16 -6.94
N ASN A 113 -22.74 -11.25 -6.46
CA ASN A 113 -23.98 -11.22 -5.69
C ASN A 113 -23.77 -10.63 -4.32
N TYR A 114 -22.63 -10.89 -3.68
CA TYR A 114 -22.24 -10.33 -2.42
C TYR A 114 -22.15 -8.81 -2.51
N ASN A 115 -21.38 -8.30 -3.45
CA ASN A 115 -21.18 -6.87 -3.66
C ASN A 115 -22.49 -6.15 -3.95
N PHE A 116 -23.32 -6.71 -4.82
CA PHE A 116 -24.63 -6.15 -5.13
C PHE A 116 -25.53 -6.05 -3.89
N LEU A 117 -25.61 -7.11 -3.09
CA LEU A 117 -26.47 -7.14 -1.89
C LEU A 117 -25.94 -6.21 -0.78
N VAL A 118 -24.62 -6.12 -0.61
CA VAL A 118 -23.99 -5.20 0.34
C VAL A 118 -24.28 -3.75 -0.05
N ARG A 119 -24.11 -3.40 -1.32
CA ARG A 119 -24.46 -2.07 -1.86
C ARG A 119 -25.94 -1.77 -1.71
N LEU A 120 -26.79 -2.69 -2.13
CA LEU A 120 -28.24 -2.53 -2.03
C LEU A 120 -28.68 -2.37 -0.58
N GLY A 121 -28.15 -3.18 0.33
CA GLY A 121 -28.44 -3.11 1.74
C GLY A 121 -27.97 -1.78 2.36
N GLY A 122 -26.76 -1.37 2.10
CA GLY A 122 -26.21 -0.10 2.56
C GLY A 122 -26.98 1.10 2.02
N ASN A 123 -27.29 1.11 0.74
CA ASN A 123 -28.07 2.18 0.12
C ASN A 123 -29.51 2.26 0.68
N ILE A 124 -30.16 1.12 0.89
CA ILE A 124 -31.50 1.08 1.51
C ILE A 124 -31.46 1.65 2.92
N LEU A 125 -30.50 1.26 3.74
CA LEU A 125 -30.35 1.74 5.11
C LEU A 125 -30.10 3.24 5.20
N ILE A 126 -29.49 3.83 4.18
CA ILE A 126 -29.22 5.28 4.10
C ILE A 126 -30.41 6.04 3.50
N ILE A 127 -31.01 5.52 2.44
CA ILE A 127 -32.14 6.15 1.76
C ILE A 127 -33.43 6.08 2.57
N LEU A 128 -33.62 5.02 3.35
CA LEU A 128 -34.82 4.81 4.15
C LEU A 128 -35.09 5.97 5.15
N PRO A 129 -34.09 6.48 5.90
CA PRO A 129 -34.30 7.69 6.73
C PRO A 129 -34.77 8.91 5.93
N CYS A 130 -34.25 9.11 4.73
CA CYS A 130 -34.68 10.21 3.83
C CYS A 130 -36.16 10.05 3.45
N ILE A 131 -36.55 8.84 3.04
CA ILE A 131 -37.95 8.54 2.67
C ILE A 131 -38.88 8.74 3.87
N ILE A 132 -38.48 8.27 5.05
CA ILE A 132 -39.25 8.40 6.27
C ILE A 132 -39.37 9.88 6.70
N ALA A 133 -38.28 10.65 6.56
CA ALA A 133 -38.29 12.08 6.82
C ALA A 133 -39.22 12.84 5.87
N LEU A 134 -39.17 12.58 4.57
CA LEU A 134 -40.08 13.17 3.57
C LEU A 134 -41.54 12.78 3.81
N PHE A 135 -41.78 11.51 4.09
CA PHE A 135 -43.14 11.04 4.39
C PHE A 135 -43.67 11.67 5.68
N SER A 136 -42.84 11.82 6.70
CA SER A 136 -43.21 12.50 7.94
C SER A 136 -43.51 13.98 7.74
N LEU A 137 -42.75 14.66 6.90
CA LEU A 137 -42.99 16.03 6.44
C LEU A 137 -44.36 16.16 5.76
N PHE A 138 -44.68 15.24 4.84
CA PHE A 138 -45.98 15.19 4.18
C PHE A 138 -47.13 14.99 5.15
N LEU A 139 -47.01 14.07 6.08
CA LEU A 139 -48.03 13.82 7.12
C LEU A 139 -48.21 15.01 8.06
N VAL A 140 -47.12 15.66 8.45
CA VAL A 140 -47.12 16.87 9.27
C VAL A 140 -47.77 18.02 8.48
N GLY A 141 -47.40 18.25 7.23
CA GLY A 141 -47.99 19.29 6.40
C GLY A 141 -49.50 19.13 6.22
N LYS A 142 -49.97 17.89 5.98
CA LYS A 142 -51.41 17.60 5.77
C LYS A 142 -52.28 17.81 7.03
N LYS A 143 -51.73 17.71 8.22
CA LYS A 143 -52.51 17.87 9.50
C LYS A 143 -52.41 19.24 10.14
N GLN A 144 -51.47 20.07 9.76
CA GLN A 144 -51.14 21.28 10.49
C GLN A 144 -51.64 22.57 9.86
N PHE A 145 -52.14 22.52 8.63
CA PHE A 145 -52.83 23.69 8.07
C PHE A 145 -54.04 24.16 8.95
N ASP A 146 -54.46 23.29 9.92
CA ASP A 146 -55.61 23.58 10.78
C ASP A 146 -55.30 24.09 12.20
N LYS A 147 -54.02 24.21 12.65
CA LYS A 147 -53.66 24.61 14.04
C LYS A 147 -52.37 25.43 14.16
N LYS A 148 -52.56 26.68 14.50
CA LYS A 148 -51.63 27.65 15.16
C LYS A 148 -50.11 27.49 14.95
N GLY A 149 -49.64 28.20 14.07
CA GLY A 149 -48.41 28.94 13.67
C GLY A 149 -47.00 28.39 14.06
N VAL A 150 -46.61 28.46 15.30
CA VAL A 150 -45.22 28.29 15.70
C VAL A 150 -44.78 26.81 15.73
N HIS A 151 -45.65 25.92 16.20
CA HIS A 151 -45.33 24.49 16.27
C HIS A 151 -45.14 23.84 14.88
N SER A 152 -45.92 24.32 13.89
CA SER A 152 -45.85 23.85 12.51
C SER A 152 -44.52 24.23 11.85
N VAL A 153 -44.10 25.47 12.05
CA VAL A 153 -42.87 25.99 11.43
C VAL A 153 -41.63 25.26 11.95
N VAL A 154 -41.51 25.10 13.28
CA VAL A 154 -40.35 24.42 13.88
C VAL A 154 -40.28 22.94 13.49
N THR A 155 -41.42 22.25 13.43
CA THR A 155 -41.46 20.85 12.98
C THR A 155 -41.07 20.73 11.53
N THR A 156 -41.55 21.61 10.69
CA THR A 156 -41.19 21.64 9.25
C THR A 156 -39.70 21.90 9.10
N LEU A 157 -39.13 22.85 9.82
CA LEU A 157 -37.70 23.15 9.78
C LEU A 157 -36.85 21.97 10.28
N LEU A 158 -37.23 21.30 11.36
CA LEU A 158 -36.53 20.10 11.85
C LEU A 158 -36.60 18.94 10.85
N SER A 159 -37.75 18.75 10.19
CA SER A 159 -37.91 17.69 9.19
C SER A 159 -37.10 17.99 7.94
N ILE A 160 -37.03 19.26 7.52
CA ILE A 160 -36.16 19.69 6.42
C ILE A 160 -34.69 19.50 6.76
N LEU A 161 -34.28 19.86 7.98
CA LEU A 161 -32.92 19.65 8.45
C LEU A 161 -32.55 18.17 8.46
N LEU A 162 -33.43 17.31 8.98
CA LEU A 162 -33.21 15.85 9.00
C LEU A 162 -33.17 15.24 7.61
N ALA A 163 -34.08 15.64 6.73
CA ALA A 163 -34.06 15.21 5.34
C ALA A 163 -32.80 15.72 4.60
N GLY A 164 -32.44 16.98 4.82
CA GLY A 164 -31.26 17.59 4.24
C GLY A 164 -29.97 16.92 4.71
N THR A 165 -29.83 16.64 6.01
CA THR A 165 -28.65 15.94 6.53
C THR A 165 -28.57 14.51 6.02
N SER A 166 -29.72 13.80 5.90
CA SER A 166 -29.75 12.46 5.33
C SER A 166 -29.39 12.45 3.84
N VAL A 167 -29.90 13.39 3.05
CA VAL A 167 -29.53 13.54 1.62
C VAL A 167 -28.06 13.93 1.47
N PHE A 168 -27.59 14.89 2.27
CA PHE A 168 -26.17 15.28 2.29
C PHE A 168 -25.27 14.07 2.61
N TYR A 169 -25.66 13.28 3.60
CA TYR A 169 -24.94 12.08 3.96
C TYR A 169 -24.88 11.05 2.81
N VAL A 170 -26.02 10.78 2.14
CA VAL A 170 -26.04 9.89 0.96
C VAL A 170 -25.17 10.42 -0.16
N LEU A 171 -25.25 11.73 -0.45
CA LEU A 171 -24.46 12.34 -1.51
C LEU A 171 -22.95 12.31 -1.19
N THR A 172 -22.59 12.56 0.06
CA THR A 172 -21.17 12.52 0.46
C THR A 172 -20.61 11.10 0.48
N MET A 173 -21.43 10.10 0.73
CA MET A 173 -21.00 8.70 0.68
C MET A 173 -20.65 8.19 -0.71
N ASN A 174 -21.28 8.75 -1.75
CA ASN A 174 -21.07 8.32 -3.13
C ASN A 174 -20.14 9.26 -3.92
N LEU A 175 -19.69 10.35 -3.30
CA LEU A 175 -18.78 11.30 -3.96
C LEU A 175 -17.32 10.84 -3.75
N ARG A 176 -16.81 10.07 -4.68
CA ARG A 176 -15.37 9.93 -4.86
C ARG A 176 -14.85 11.18 -5.52
N SER A 177 -14.12 11.99 -4.81
CA SER A 177 -13.36 13.08 -5.40
C SER A 177 -11.88 12.71 -5.34
N GLN A 178 -11.25 12.50 -6.50
CA GLN A 178 -9.79 12.44 -6.55
C GLN A 178 -9.21 13.73 -5.96
N PRO A 179 -8.09 13.70 -5.21
CA PRO A 179 -7.43 14.93 -4.82
C PRO A 179 -7.21 15.77 -6.08
N ASN A 180 -7.35 17.08 -5.95
CA ASN A 180 -6.92 17.96 -7.03
C ASN A 180 -5.40 17.93 -7.07
N VAL A 181 -4.86 17.19 -8.02
CA VAL A 181 -3.42 17.04 -8.24
C VAL A 181 -3.04 17.67 -9.56
N ASP A 182 -1.89 18.30 -9.60
CA ASP A 182 -1.31 18.75 -10.86
C ASP A 182 -0.97 17.53 -11.71
N ARG A 183 -1.45 17.50 -12.95
CA ARG A 183 -1.23 16.40 -13.89
C ARG A 183 -0.03 16.71 -14.79
N LEU A 184 0.73 15.68 -15.10
CA LEU A 184 2.00 15.75 -15.84
C LEU A 184 1.91 15.10 -17.24
N TRP A 185 0.72 15.05 -17.83
CA TRP A 185 0.47 14.37 -19.11
C TRP A 185 1.36 14.82 -20.26
N GLU A 186 1.63 16.13 -20.38
CA GLU A 186 2.44 16.66 -21.48
C GLU A 186 3.86 16.09 -21.44
N GLY A 187 4.51 16.10 -20.26
CA GLY A 187 5.84 15.52 -20.10
C GLY A 187 5.87 14.00 -20.17
N HIS A 188 4.79 13.34 -19.74
CA HIS A 188 4.60 11.89 -19.86
C HIS A 188 4.66 11.48 -21.35
N ASP A 189 3.79 12.07 -22.19
CA ASP A 189 3.69 11.72 -23.59
C ASP A 189 4.96 12.11 -24.37
N ASP A 190 5.55 13.27 -24.08
CA ASP A 190 6.80 13.73 -24.71
C ASP A 190 7.95 12.77 -24.43
N TYR A 191 8.07 12.28 -23.18
CA TYR A 191 9.11 11.34 -22.81
C TYR A 191 8.94 9.99 -23.51
N LEU A 192 7.75 9.37 -23.38
CA LEU A 192 7.51 8.04 -23.95
C LEU A 192 7.62 8.02 -25.47
N ASN A 193 7.15 9.05 -26.15
CA ASN A 193 7.32 9.20 -27.60
C ASN A 193 8.80 9.39 -28.02
N GLY A 194 9.65 9.82 -27.10
CA GLY A 194 11.08 10.00 -27.31
C GLY A 194 11.93 8.76 -27.03
N VAL A 195 11.36 7.65 -26.55
CA VAL A 195 12.09 6.39 -26.32
C VAL A 195 12.46 5.73 -27.65
N ASP A 196 13.71 5.26 -27.78
CA ASP A 196 14.17 4.54 -28.96
C ASP A 196 13.68 3.07 -28.94
N LYS A 197 13.04 2.65 -30.02
CA LYS A 197 12.46 1.29 -30.19
C LYS A 197 13.44 0.23 -30.67
N ASN A 198 14.74 0.50 -30.61
CA ASN A 198 15.74 -0.48 -31.01
C ASN A 198 15.92 -1.55 -29.93
N THR A 199 15.54 -2.78 -30.24
CA THR A 199 15.64 -3.96 -29.35
C THR A 199 16.85 -4.85 -29.67
N GLU A 200 17.68 -4.50 -30.67
CA GLU A 200 18.81 -5.32 -31.09
C GLU A 200 19.85 -5.51 -29.96
N ASN A 201 20.11 -6.76 -29.59
CA ASN A 201 21.02 -7.17 -28.51
C ASN A 201 20.62 -6.69 -27.10
N LYS A 202 19.36 -6.42 -26.85
CA LYS A 202 18.86 -6.10 -25.50
C LYS A 202 18.51 -7.36 -24.72
N PRO A 203 18.83 -7.42 -23.40
CA PRO A 203 18.50 -8.58 -22.57
C PRO A 203 17.02 -8.64 -22.24
N ASN A 204 16.51 -9.84 -21.96
CA ASN A 204 15.25 -10.01 -21.24
C ASN A 204 15.41 -9.57 -19.78
N VAL A 205 14.30 -9.26 -19.12
CA VAL A 205 14.29 -8.90 -17.70
C VAL A 205 13.17 -9.63 -16.96
N ILE A 206 13.53 -10.27 -15.86
CA ILE A 206 12.56 -10.78 -14.88
C ILE A 206 12.82 -10.06 -13.55
N PHE A 207 11.83 -9.28 -13.10
CA PHE A 207 11.87 -8.62 -11.80
C PHE A 207 10.98 -9.37 -10.82
N ILE A 208 11.59 -10.07 -9.87
CA ILE A 208 10.91 -10.89 -8.86
C ILE A 208 10.75 -10.06 -7.59
N MET A 209 9.51 -9.91 -7.13
CA MET A 209 9.19 -9.20 -5.89
C MET A 209 8.34 -10.07 -4.98
N MET A 210 8.90 -10.39 -3.83
CA MET A 210 8.18 -11.01 -2.71
C MET A 210 7.32 -9.97 -1.98
N ASP A 211 6.38 -10.44 -1.17
CA ASP A 211 5.48 -9.61 -0.37
C ASP A 211 5.69 -9.89 1.12
N ASP A 212 6.18 -8.92 1.89
CA ASP A 212 6.50 -9.05 3.31
C ASP A 212 7.65 -10.03 3.64
N LEU A 213 8.54 -10.34 2.69
CA LEU A 213 9.69 -11.20 2.96
C LEU A 213 10.75 -10.41 3.73
N GLY A 214 11.14 -10.92 4.91
CA GLY A 214 12.17 -10.31 5.73
C GLY A 214 13.58 -10.50 5.19
N TRP A 215 14.50 -9.61 5.59
CA TRP A 215 15.91 -9.75 5.24
C TRP A 215 16.50 -11.12 5.67
N GLY A 216 16.07 -11.64 6.82
CA GLY A 216 16.51 -12.92 7.36
C GLY A 216 15.71 -14.14 6.88
N ASP A 217 14.88 -14.03 5.85
CA ASP A 217 13.99 -15.11 5.40
C ASP A 217 14.51 -15.88 4.17
N ILE A 218 15.76 -15.68 3.78
CA ILE A 218 16.46 -16.48 2.77
C ILE A 218 17.68 -17.16 3.39
N SER A 219 18.07 -18.35 2.91
CA SER A 219 19.16 -19.10 3.53
C SER A 219 20.51 -18.40 3.39
N LEU A 220 20.73 -17.63 2.33
CA LEU A 220 21.91 -16.77 2.18
C LEU A 220 22.06 -15.74 3.33
N ASN A 221 20.98 -15.30 3.94
CA ASN A 221 20.93 -14.37 5.06
C ASN A 221 20.66 -15.06 6.42
N GLY A 222 20.71 -16.40 6.46
CA GLY A 222 20.64 -17.19 7.69
C GLY A 222 19.24 -17.68 8.08
N ALA A 223 18.30 -17.80 7.14
CA ALA A 223 17.05 -18.52 7.38
C ALA A 223 17.33 -19.97 7.82
N ILE A 224 16.40 -20.53 8.61
CA ILE A 224 16.53 -21.88 9.15
C ILE A 224 15.99 -22.97 8.20
N TYR A 225 15.57 -22.59 7.01
CA TYR A 225 15.14 -23.44 5.90
C TYR A 225 15.93 -23.05 4.65
N ASP A 226 16.02 -23.98 3.69
CA ASP A 226 16.83 -23.79 2.50
C ASP A 226 16.04 -23.08 1.39
N THR A 227 16.71 -22.16 0.68
CA THR A 227 16.19 -21.44 -0.49
C THR A 227 17.21 -21.47 -1.65
N PRO A 228 17.59 -22.68 -2.15
CA PRO A 228 18.74 -22.84 -3.05
C PRO A 228 18.57 -22.11 -4.40
N ASN A 229 17.36 -22.01 -4.94
CA ASN A 229 17.12 -21.32 -6.21
C ASN A 229 17.17 -19.81 -6.04
N ILE A 230 16.61 -19.26 -4.95
CA ILE A 230 16.73 -17.86 -4.59
C ILE A 230 18.22 -17.51 -4.37
N ASP A 231 18.94 -18.30 -3.56
CA ASP A 231 20.35 -18.07 -3.22
C ASP A 231 21.23 -18.09 -4.47
N SER A 232 20.93 -18.95 -5.46
CA SER A 232 21.69 -19.06 -6.71
C SER A 232 21.73 -17.74 -7.51
N ILE A 233 20.73 -16.87 -7.33
CA ILE A 233 20.74 -15.54 -7.98
C ILE A 233 21.90 -14.70 -7.46
N GLY A 234 22.15 -14.71 -6.15
CA GLY A 234 23.28 -14.00 -5.54
C GLY A 234 24.62 -14.72 -5.72
N GLU A 235 24.63 -16.05 -5.66
CA GLU A 235 25.83 -16.88 -5.84
C GLU A 235 26.38 -16.81 -7.26
N ASP A 236 25.54 -16.73 -8.28
CA ASP A 236 25.91 -16.58 -9.68
C ASP A 236 25.91 -15.10 -10.15
N GLY A 237 25.40 -14.19 -9.35
CA GLY A 237 25.26 -12.77 -9.66
C GLY A 237 25.91 -11.86 -8.63
N VAL A 238 25.19 -10.86 -8.18
CA VAL A 238 25.60 -9.92 -7.13
C VAL A 238 24.56 -9.89 -6.03
N ASN A 239 25.01 -10.02 -4.77
CA ASN A 239 24.22 -9.82 -3.57
C ASN A 239 24.48 -8.44 -2.97
N PHE A 240 23.45 -7.75 -2.47
CA PHE A 240 23.57 -6.50 -1.74
C PHE A 240 23.26 -6.71 -0.25
N ASP A 241 24.23 -6.43 0.61
CA ASP A 241 24.04 -6.50 2.06
C ASP A 241 23.11 -5.40 2.59
N ASN A 242 23.08 -4.26 1.90
CA ASN A 242 22.39 -3.05 2.36
C ASN A 242 21.42 -2.48 1.29
N PHE A 243 20.49 -3.32 0.84
CA PHE A 243 19.41 -2.85 -0.04
C PHE A 243 18.13 -2.56 0.75
N TYR A 244 17.46 -1.49 0.36
CA TYR A 244 16.29 -1.00 1.06
C TYR A 244 15.09 -0.85 0.13
N SER A 245 13.92 -1.27 0.60
CA SER A 245 12.68 -0.78 0.02
C SER A 245 12.55 0.73 0.23
N SER A 246 11.92 1.42 -0.71
CA SER A 246 11.66 2.87 -0.59
C SER A 246 10.64 3.20 0.49
N TYR A 247 9.93 2.20 1.00
CA TYR A 247 8.93 2.36 2.04
C TYR A 247 8.69 1.05 2.79
N SER A 248 8.23 1.13 4.04
CA SER A 248 7.97 -0.05 4.87
C SER A 248 6.55 -0.64 4.70
N VAL A 249 5.93 -0.45 3.52
CA VAL A 249 4.56 -0.90 3.19
C VAL A 249 4.42 -1.10 1.67
N CYS A 250 3.63 -2.10 1.26
CA CYS A 250 3.53 -2.62 -0.10
C CYS A 250 3.24 -1.59 -1.21
N SER A 251 2.05 -0.95 -1.23
CA SER A 251 1.66 -0.04 -2.33
C SER A 251 2.66 1.10 -2.53
N PRO A 252 3.14 1.80 -1.47
CA PRO A 252 4.17 2.81 -1.61
C PRO A 252 5.48 2.28 -2.20
N ALA A 253 5.93 1.09 -1.76
CA ALA A 253 7.15 0.48 -2.28
C ALA A 253 7.03 0.12 -3.76
N ARG A 254 5.91 -0.50 -4.16
CA ARG A 254 5.61 -0.85 -5.55
C ARG A 254 5.50 0.39 -6.43
N PHE A 255 4.91 1.47 -5.94
CA PHE A 255 4.93 2.78 -6.63
C PHE A 255 6.37 3.23 -6.92
N SER A 256 7.26 3.13 -5.93
CA SER A 256 8.66 3.56 -6.11
C SER A 256 9.42 2.72 -7.13
N LEU A 257 9.21 1.40 -7.15
CA LEU A 257 9.77 0.53 -8.18
C LEU A 257 9.30 0.96 -9.58
N MET A 258 7.99 1.13 -9.72
CA MET A 258 7.40 1.44 -11.04
C MET A 258 7.84 2.79 -11.58
N THR A 259 8.08 3.80 -10.73
CA THR A 259 8.27 5.19 -11.16
C THR A 259 9.66 5.76 -10.93
N GLY A 260 10.51 5.08 -10.16
CA GLY A 260 11.80 5.63 -9.71
C GLY A 260 11.66 6.82 -8.75
N ARG A 261 10.49 7.00 -8.12
CA ARG A 261 10.17 8.17 -7.30
C ARG A 261 9.70 7.75 -5.91
N TYR A 262 9.97 8.58 -4.90
CA TYR A 262 9.37 8.32 -3.60
C TYR A 262 7.84 8.45 -3.65
N PRO A 263 7.10 7.57 -2.95
CA PRO A 263 5.63 7.45 -3.10
C PRO A 263 4.87 8.71 -2.68
N PHE A 264 5.49 9.56 -1.87
CA PHE A 264 4.93 10.85 -1.50
C PHE A 264 4.66 11.74 -2.72
N ARG A 265 5.49 11.68 -3.77
CA ARG A 265 5.33 12.47 -4.99
C ARG A 265 4.08 12.11 -5.78
N GLY A 266 3.69 10.84 -5.78
CA GLY A 266 2.48 10.34 -6.46
C GLY A 266 1.25 10.24 -5.57
N TYR A 267 1.28 10.78 -4.35
CA TYR A 267 0.21 10.61 -3.34
C TYR A 267 -0.05 9.15 -2.96
N ALA A 268 0.90 8.27 -3.23
CA ALA A 268 0.84 6.84 -2.95
C ALA A 268 1.56 6.47 -1.63
N ASP A 269 1.57 7.36 -0.66
CA ASP A 269 2.29 7.25 0.62
C ASP A 269 1.55 6.40 1.67
N ASN A 270 0.55 5.64 1.25
CA ASN A 270 -0.18 4.69 2.09
C ASN A 270 -0.68 3.51 1.25
N VAL A 271 -1.19 2.46 1.90
CA VAL A 271 -1.83 1.32 1.25
C VAL A 271 -2.97 1.79 0.35
N ILE A 272 -3.01 1.29 -0.87
CA ILE A 272 -4.10 1.49 -1.82
C ILE A 272 -5.13 0.38 -1.60
N TYR A 273 -6.36 0.78 -1.30
CA TYR A 273 -7.45 -0.16 -1.02
C TYR A 273 -8.34 -0.36 -2.24
N PRO A 274 -9.03 -1.51 -2.31
CA PRO A 274 -10.02 -1.75 -3.34
C PRO A 274 -11.01 -0.59 -3.47
N THR A 275 -11.24 -0.14 -4.70
CA THR A 275 -12.06 1.04 -4.96
C THR A 275 -13.50 0.69 -5.23
N VAL A 276 -13.73 -0.48 -5.82
CA VAL A 276 -15.04 -0.89 -6.31
C VAL A 276 -15.59 -1.95 -5.37
N ASP A 277 -16.85 -1.95 -5.11
CA ASP A 277 -17.69 -3.02 -4.66
C ASP A 277 -17.43 -3.67 -3.28
N THR A 278 -16.20 -3.59 -2.76
CA THR A 278 -15.79 -4.26 -1.54
C THR A 278 -15.89 -3.40 -0.29
N LEU A 279 -15.77 -2.08 -0.45
CA LEU A 279 -15.87 -1.17 0.68
C LEU A 279 -17.34 -0.89 1.01
N SER A 280 -17.65 -0.84 2.29
CA SER A 280 -18.95 -0.34 2.72
C SER A 280 -19.18 1.05 2.11
N PRO A 281 -20.44 1.44 1.84
CA PRO A 281 -20.75 2.79 1.35
C PRO A 281 -20.10 3.92 2.15
N PHE A 282 -19.76 3.67 3.42
CA PHE A 282 -19.06 4.61 4.28
C PHE A 282 -17.55 4.66 4.05
N ALA A 283 -16.92 3.53 3.83
CA ALA A 283 -15.50 3.47 3.52
C ALA A 283 -15.18 4.04 2.13
N GLN A 284 -16.14 4.04 1.23
CA GLN A 284 -16.02 4.65 -0.09
C GLN A 284 -16.08 6.19 -0.07
N THR A 285 -16.37 6.83 1.08
CA THR A 285 -16.37 8.29 1.17
C THR A 285 -14.98 8.81 1.48
N ARG A 286 -14.42 9.65 0.62
CA ARG A 286 -13.11 10.27 0.82
C ARG A 286 -13.00 11.17 2.05
N ILE A 287 -14.11 11.69 2.56
CA ILE A 287 -14.09 12.47 3.79
C ILE A 287 -13.48 11.64 4.92
N PHE A 288 -13.73 10.33 4.94
CA PHE A 288 -13.21 9.42 5.94
C PHE A 288 -11.84 8.86 5.57
N ASN A 289 -11.60 8.55 4.29
CA ASN A 289 -10.28 8.15 3.82
C ASN A 289 -9.24 9.24 4.06
N SER A 290 -9.59 10.52 3.85
CA SER A 290 -8.68 11.64 4.13
C SER A 290 -8.36 11.83 5.61
N VAL A 291 -9.22 11.38 6.51
CA VAL A 291 -9.01 11.48 7.97
C VAL A 291 -8.18 10.30 8.50
N GLU A 292 -8.39 9.10 7.98
CA GLU A 292 -7.71 7.88 8.45
C GLU A 292 -6.48 7.49 7.63
N MET A 293 -6.50 7.75 6.32
CA MET A 293 -5.53 7.23 5.36
C MET A 293 -4.67 8.30 4.67
N GLY A 294 -4.83 9.57 5.02
CA GLY A 294 -4.12 10.67 4.36
C GLY A 294 -4.78 11.06 3.02
N ASN A 295 -4.08 11.85 2.23
CA ASN A 295 -4.55 12.35 0.92
C ASN A 295 -4.29 11.35 -0.22
N ASN A 296 -4.54 10.06 0.00
CA ASN A 296 -4.25 9.03 -1.01
C ASN A 296 -5.13 9.15 -2.24
N VAL A 297 -4.55 8.79 -3.35
CA VAL A 297 -5.24 8.48 -4.60
C VAL A 297 -5.81 7.06 -4.54
N ASP A 298 -6.76 6.73 -5.43
CA ASP A 298 -7.35 5.39 -5.51
C ASP A 298 -6.42 4.40 -6.26
N GLY A 299 -5.32 4.90 -6.85
CA GLY A 299 -4.33 4.12 -7.57
C GLY A 299 -3.14 4.99 -7.98
N MET A 300 -2.16 4.40 -8.64
CA MET A 300 -1.06 5.13 -9.26
C MET A 300 -1.61 5.98 -10.41
N LEU A 301 -1.32 7.29 -10.36
CA LEU A 301 -1.83 8.23 -11.36
C LEU A 301 -1.32 7.86 -12.75
N GLY A 302 -2.22 7.86 -13.75
CA GLY A 302 -1.87 7.50 -15.12
C GLY A 302 -0.92 8.49 -15.82
N ASP A 303 -0.61 9.62 -15.21
CA ASP A 303 0.43 10.56 -15.67
C ASP A 303 1.80 10.32 -15.00
N GLU A 304 1.94 9.32 -14.15
CA GLU A 304 3.27 8.81 -13.75
C GLU A 304 3.88 8.04 -14.93
N ILE A 305 5.19 8.10 -15.07
CA ILE A 305 5.92 7.30 -16.05
C ILE A 305 6.41 6.05 -15.35
N THR A 306 5.95 4.89 -15.81
CA THR A 306 6.32 3.61 -15.23
C THR A 306 7.47 2.94 -15.98
N ILE A 307 8.22 2.10 -15.27
CA ILE A 307 9.25 1.28 -15.90
C ILE A 307 8.65 0.38 -17.00
N ALA A 308 7.44 -0.12 -16.80
CA ALA A 308 6.74 -0.94 -17.79
C ALA A 308 6.41 -0.17 -19.07
N GLU A 309 5.93 1.09 -18.96
CA GLU A 309 5.71 1.95 -20.11
C GLU A 309 7.01 2.25 -20.87
N VAL A 310 8.13 2.44 -20.15
CA VAL A 310 9.45 2.66 -20.78
C VAL A 310 9.85 1.42 -21.56
N PHE A 311 9.75 0.22 -20.99
CA PHE A 311 10.06 -1.03 -21.67
C PHE A 311 9.14 -1.29 -22.87
N GLN A 312 7.82 -1.09 -22.70
CA GLN A 312 6.85 -1.22 -23.78
C GLN A 312 7.18 -0.29 -24.95
N ASN A 313 7.47 1.00 -24.66
CA ASN A 313 7.85 1.96 -25.68
C ASN A 313 9.23 1.68 -26.29
N ALA A 314 10.12 0.99 -25.57
CA ALA A 314 11.40 0.51 -26.08
C ALA A 314 11.25 -0.76 -26.96
N GLY A 315 10.04 -1.31 -27.11
CA GLY A 315 9.75 -2.46 -27.99
C GLY A 315 9.81 -3.81 -27.28
N TYR A 316 9.79 -3.86 -25.96
CA TYR A 316 9.70 -5.11 -25.22
C TYR A 316 8.26 -5.63 -25.17
N ASN A 317 8.08 -6.96 -25.12
CA ASN A 317 6.87 -7.57 -24.63
C ASN A 317 6.81 -7.39 -23.11
N THR A 318 5.73 -6.87 -22.54
CA THR A 318 5.65 -6.56 -21.12
C THR A 318 4.54 -7.35 -20.42
N GLY A 319 4.86 -8.04 -19.32
CA GLY A 319 3.89 -8.85 -18.57
C GLY A 319 4.05 -8.67 -17.06
N ALA A 320 2.93 -8.67 -16.34
CA ALA A 320 2.93 -8.64 -14.88
C ALA A 320 2.13 -9.83 -14.31
N PHE A 321 2.66 -10.45 -13.24
CA PHE A 321 2.14 -11.72 -12.71
C PHE A 321 2.08 -11.64 -11.19
N GLY A 322 0.87 -11.83 -10.63
CA GLY A 322 0.64 -11.86 -9.19
C GLY A 322 0.05 -10.58 -8.64
N LYS A 323 0.66 -9.98 -7.63
CA LYS A 323 0.11 -8.83 -6.90
C LYS A 323 0.47 -7.48 -7.56
N TRP A 324 -0.54 -6.72 -7.96
CA TRP A 324 -0.36 -5.35 -8.45
C TRP A 324 -0.32 -4.31 -7.32
N HIS A 325 -1.40 -4.13 -6.61
CA HIS A 325 -1.59 -3.26 -5.44
C HIS A 325 -1.40 -1.74 -5.69
N LEU A 326 -1.60 -1.29 -6.94
CA LEU A 326 -1.50 0.12 -7.33
C LEU A 326 -2.79 0.68 -7.94
N GLY A 327 -3.93 0.00 -7.73
CA GLY A 327 -5.27 0.38 -8.15
C GLY A 327 -5.96 -0.70 -8.97
N ASP A 328 -7.29 -0.58 -9.14
CA ASP A 328 -8.14 -1.67 -9.63
C ASP A 328 -9.16 -1.23 -10.69
N TYR A 329 -8.99 -0.05 -11.29
CA TYR A 329 -9.88 0.41 -12.36
C TYR A 329 -9.25 1.53 -13.21
N GLY A 330 -9.71 1.66 -14.46
CA GLY A 330 -9.38 2.76 -15.36
C GLY A 330 -7.88 2.95 -15.54
N GLU A 331 -7.39 4.18 -15.38
CA GLU A 331 -5.97 4.52 -15.54
C GLU A 331 -5.03 3.77 -14.59
N TYR A 332 -5.55 3.12 -13.55
CA TYR A 332 -4.77 2.45 -12.51
C TYR A 332 -4.49 0.96 -12.81
N LEU A 333 -5.13 0.41 -13.82
CA LEU A 333 -4.95 -0.98 -14.21
C LEU A 333 -3.53 -1.25 -14.73
N PRO A 334 -2.93 -2.41 -14.45
CA PRO A 334 -1.59 -2.76 -14.94
C PRO A 334 -1.42 -2.55 -16.44
N THR A 335 -2.41 -2.96 -17.24
CA THR A 335 -2.34 -2.84 -18.71
C THR A 335 -2.59 -1.41 -19.22
N ASN A 336 -3.02 -0.49 -18.38
CA ASN A 336 -3.03 0.95 -18.64
C ASN A 336 -1.80 1.68 -18.07
N GLN A 337 -0.87 0.91 -17.48
CA GLN A 337 0.38 1.39 -16.86
C GLN A 337 1.61 0.72 -17.51
N GLY A 338 1.48 0.29 -18.78
CA GLY A 338 2.59 -0.16 -19.62
C GLY A 338 2.81 -1.67 -19.69
N PHE A 339 1.95 -2.50 -19.08
CA PHE A 339 1.99 -3.95 -19.31
C PHE A 339 1.05 -4.34 -20.45
N ASP A 340 1.49 -5.21 -21.35
CA ASP A 340 0.64 -5.77 -22.41
C ASP A 340 -0.30 -6.84 -21.86
N TYR A 341 0.13 -7.51 -20.79
CA TYR A 341 -0.58 -8.61 -20.16
C TYR A 341 -0.45 -8.58 -18.64
N PHE A 342 -1.53 -8.91 -17.93
CA PHE A 342 -1.52 -9.10 -16.48
C PHE A 342 -2.33 -10.33 -16.08
N TYR A 343 -1.75 -11.13 -15.19
CA TYR A 343 -2.42 -12.24 -14.52
C TYR A 343 -2.20 -12.17 -13.01
N GLY A 344 -3.24 -12.04 -12.22
CA GLY A 344 -3.10 -12.00 -10.76
C GLY A 344 -4.19 -11.23 -10.05
N SER A 345 -3.86 -10.65 -8.89
CA SER A 345 -4.79 -9.84 -8.11
C SER A 345 -4.40 -8.36 -8.11
N HIS A 346 -5.38 -7.50 -8.34
CA HIS A 346 -5.19 -6.05 -8.20
C HIS A 346 -4.89 -5.64 -6.76
N HIS A 347 -5.14 -6.50 -5.78
CA HIS A 347 -5.02 -6.24 -4.35
C HIS A 347 -4.17 -7.29 -3.64
N VAL A 348 -3.99 -7.09 -2.33
CA VAL A 348 -3.32 -8.06 -1.48
C VAL A 348 -4.28 -9.15 -1.02
N ASN A 349 -3.75 -10.31 -0.72
CA ASN A 349 -4.47 -11.54 -0.41
C ASN A 349 -5.33 -11.51 0.88
N ASP A 350 -5.12 -10.55 1.78
CA ASP A 350 -5.94 -10.36 2.99
C ASP A 350 -7.18 -9.47 2.75
N MET A 351 -7.24 -8.78 1.61
CA MET A 351 -8.39 -7.95 1.22
C MET A 351 -9.52 -8.80 0.63
N THR A 352 -10.75 -8.31 0.75
CA THR A 352 -11.95 -8.99 0.25
C THR A 352 -12.74 -8.07 -0.68
N PRO A 353 -13.16 -8.56 -1.87
CA PRO A 353 -12.93 -9.90 -2.40
C PRO A 353 -11.48 -10.12 -2.83
N PHE A 354 -11.00 -11.36 -2.72
CA PHE A 354 -9.74 -11.78 -3.32
C PHE A 354 -10.05 -12.64 -4.53
N TYR A 355 -9.52 -12.29 -5.70
CA TYR A 355 -9.73 -12.94 -6.96
C TYR A 355 -8.53 -12.76 -7.88
N TYR A 356 -8.37 -13.64 -8.85
CA TYR A 356 -7.42 -13.43 -9.93
C TYR A 356 -8.15 -13.03 -11.21
N VAL A 357 -7.50 -12.14 -11.94
CA VAL A 357 -7.93 -11.66 -13.24
C VAL A 357 -6.91 -12.03 -14.31
N GLU A 358 -7.37 -12.13 -15.52
CA GLU A 358 -6.59 -12.02 -16.73
C GLU A 358 -6.96 -10.71 -17.40
N GLU A 359 -5.95 -9.88 -17.74
CA GLU A 359 -6.16 -8.52 -18.20
C GLU A 359 -5.31 -8.23 -19.44
N GLU A 360 -5.96 -7.65 -20.44
CA GLU A 360 -5.34 -7.12 -21.66
C GLU A 360 -6.05 -5.84 -22.10
N ASN A 361 -5.30 -4.88 -22.65
CA ASN A 361 -5.84 -3.65 -23.24
C ASN A 361 -6.77 -2.82 -22.31
N GLY A 362 -6.53 -2.83 -21.00
CA GLY A 362 -7.33 -2.08 -20.02
C GLY A 362 -8.68 -2.70 -19.67
N GLU A 363 -8.92 -3.93 -20.13
CA GLU A 363 -10.12 -4.72 -19.81
C GLU A 363 -9.69 -6.02 -19.14
N TYR A 364 -10.43 -6.48 -18.15
CA TYR A 364 -10.13 -7.73 -17.45
C TYR A 364 -11.35 -8.62 -17.26
N GLU A 365 -11.08 -9.92 -17.16
CA GLU A 365 -12.06 -10.89 -16.67
C GLU A 365 -11.56 -11.59 -15.41
N ILE A 366 -12.50 -11.96 -14.53
CA ILE A 366 -12.17 -12.73 -13.33
C ILE A 366 -12.07 -14.19 -13.76
N VAL A 367 -10.84 -14.73 -13.75
CA VAL A 367 -10.55 -16.11 -14.11
C VAL A 367 -10.59 -17.05 -12.90
N ARG A 368 -10.42 -16.49 -11.69
CA ARG A 368 -10.59 -17.20 -10.43
C ARG A 368 -11.29 -16.32 -9.41
N GLY A 369 -12.53 -16.66 -9.11
CA GLY A 369 -13.38 -15.85 -8.23
C GLY A 369 -13.10 -16.07 -6.74
N THR A 370 -13.66 -15.18 -5.91
CA THR A 370 -13.50 -15.26 -4.45
C THR A 370 -14.00 -16.62 -3.89
N ASP A 371 -15.06 -17.18 -4.44
CA ASP A 371 -15.62 -18.47 -3.97
C ASP A 371 -14.68 -19.65 -4.22
N GLU A 372 -13.83 -19.56 -5.23
CA GLU A 372 -12.85 -20.58 -5.60
C GLU A 372 -11.63 -20.56 -4.68
N PHE A 373 -11.36 -19.42 -4.04
CA PHE A 373 -10.37 -19.29 -2.98
C PHE A 373 -10.94 -19.60 -1.58
N PHE A 374 -12.04 -20.39 -1.53
CA PHE A 374 -12.66 -20.87 -0.30
C PHE A 374 -12.86 -22.39 -0.37
N LYS A 375 -12.28 -23.14 0.56
CA LYS A 375 -12.41 -24.58 0.70
C LYS A 375 -13.22 -24.89 1.96
N ASP A 376 -14.32 -25.63 1.84
CA ASP A 376 -15.18 -26.00 2.98
C ASP A 376 -15.69 -24.79 3.81
N GLY A 377 -15.91 -23.63 3.15
CA GLY A 377 -16.36 -22.39 3.80
C GLY A 377 -15.26 -21.65 4.56
N LYS A 378 -14.00 -22.00 4.34
CA LYS A 378 -12.82 -21.29 4.85
C LYS A 378 -12.01 -20.75 3.69
N LYS A 379 -11.38 -19.58 3.89
CA LYS A 379 -10.43 -19.03 2.93
C LYS A 379 -9.30 -20.01 2.72
N ASP A 380 -9.03 -20.33 1.46
CA ASP A 380 -7.98 -21.23 1.04
C ASP A 380 -7.35 -20.66 -0.24
N GLN A 381 -6.08 -20.33 -0.18
CA GLN A 381 -5.32 -19.75 -1.29
C GLN A 381 -4.12 -20.64 -1.66
N SER A 382 -4.17 -21.92 -1.30
CA SER A 382 -3.08 -22.88 -1.53
C SER A 382 -2.69 -23.04 -2.99
N GLU A 383 -3.61 -22.82 -3.94
CA GLU A 383 -3.33 -22.89 -5.38
C GLU A 383 -2.72 -21.59 -5.96
N ALA A 384 -2.59 -20.52 -5.16
CA ALA A 384 -2.23 -19.21 -5.68
C ALA A 384 -0.82 -19.15 -6.29
N SER A 385 0.17 -19.79 -5.67
CA SER A 385 1.55 -19.87 -6.19
C SER A 385 1.61 -20.57 -7.53
N GLU A 386 0.99 -21.74 -7.62
CA GLU A 386 0.97 -22.56 -8.83
C GLU A 386 0.31 -21.83 -10.00
N LEU A 387 -0.82 -21.19 -9.76
CA LEU A 387 -1.54 -20.44 -10.80
C LEU A 387 -0.69 -19.31 -11.40
N ILE A 388 -0.01 -18.52 -10.55
CA ILE A 388 0.86 -17.44 -11.03
C ILE A 388 2.07 -18.00 -11.76
N HIS A 389 2.70 -19.05 -11.21
CA HIS A 389 3.83 -19.72 -11.81
C HIS A 389 3.52 -20.25 -13.21
N ASN A 390 2.40 -20.96 -13.36
CA ASN A 390 1.97 -21.49 -14.64
C ASN A 390 1.75 -20.35 -15.65
N SER A 391 1.08 -19.28 -15.24
CA SER A 391 0.81 -18.14 -16.11
C SER A 391 2.09 -17.45 -16.61
N ILE A 392 3.09 -17.19 -15.75
CA ILE A 392 4.35 -16.57 -16.19
C ILE A 392 5.15 -17.51 -17.10
N ASN A 393 5.21 -18.81 -16.82
CA ASN A 393 5.92 -19.78 -17.65
C ASN A 393 5.29 -19.92 -19.04
N GLU A 394 3.97 -20.01 -19.12
CA GLU A 394 3.24 -20.06 -20.38
C GLU A 394 3.47 -18.79 -21.20
N TRP A 395 3.39 -17.63 -20.55
CA TRP A 395 3.59 -16.33 -21.21
C TRP A 395 5.04 -16.17 -21.73
N ILE A 396 6.06 -16.48 -20.92
CA ILE A 396 7.47 -16.42 -21.36
C ILE A 396 7.69 -17.38 -22.52
N THR A 397 7.19 -18.61 -22.43
CA THR A 397 7.31 -19.61 -23.50
C THR A 397 6.66 -19.12 -24.80
N ASP A 398 5.48 -18.50 -24.72
CA ASP A 398 4.83 -17.89 -25.88
C ASP A 398 5.67 -16.77 -26.48
N LYS A 399 6.15 -15.82 -25.66
CA LYS A 399 6.90 -14.66 -26.15
C LYS A 399 8.24 -15.07 -26.79
N VAL A 400 8.99 -15.96 -26.15
CA VAL A 400 10.26 -16.45 -26.70
C VAL A 400 10.06 -17.28 -27.99
N THR A 401 8.94 -18.02 -28.09
CA THR A 401 8.68 -18.86 -29.26
C THR A 401 8.12 -18.07 -30.45
N ASN A 402 7.28 -17.07 -30.19
CA ASN A 402 6.47 -16.41 -31.21
C ASN A 402 6.83 -14.93 -31.45
N SER A 403 7.81 -14.38 -30.74
CA SER A 403 8.33 -13.01 -30.92
C SER A 403 9.86 -13.02 -30.98
N ASP A 404 10.42 -12.12 -31.77
CA ASP A 404 11.88 -11.84 -31.79
C ASP A 404 12.25 -10.71 -30.79
N GLU A 405 11.26 -10.08 -30.16
CA GLU A 405 11.45 -8.98 -29.22
C GLU A 405 11.74 -9.50 -27.81
N PRO A 406 12.61 -8.82 -27.03
CA PRO A 406 12.86 -9.18 -25.65
C PRO A 406 11.62 -8.98 -24.78
N PHE A 407 11.62 -9.56 -23.58
CA PHE A 407 10.55 -9.39 -22.64
C PHE A 407 10.97 -8.72 -21.33
N PHE A 408 10.02 -8.00 -20.70
CA PHE A 408 10.06 -7.54 -19.32
C PHE A 408 8.93 -8.18 -18.55
N ALA A 409 9.24 -9.05 -17.60
CA ALA A 409 8.29 -9.74 -16.74
C ALA A 409 8.42 -9.26 -15.28
N TYR A 410 7.32 -8.74 -14.71
CA TYR A 410 7.21 -8.40 -13.30
C TYR A 410 6.53 -9.55 -12.55
N TYR A 411 7.30 -10.38 -11.85
CA TYR A 411 6.83 -11.51 -11.08
C TYR A 411 6.66 -11.12 -9.61
N ALA A 412 5.46 -10.71 -9.24
CA ALA A 412 5.11 -10.19 -7.93
C ALA A 412 4.27 -11.20 -7.15
N THR A 413 4.92 -12.15 -6.48
CA THR A 413 4.20 -13.13 -5.66
C THR A 413 3.46 -12.45 -4.50
N PRO A 414 2.26 -12.95 -4.10
CA PRO A 414 1.58 -12.45 -2.91
C PRO A 414 2.19 -12.99 -1.60
N TRP A 415 3.19 -13.86 -1.68
CA TRP A 415 3.81 -14.54 -0.53
C TRP A 415 5.14 -13.90 -0.11
N PRO A 416 5.49 -14.06 1.18
CA PRO A 416 4.75 -14.69 2.29
C PRO A 416 3.83 -13.73 3.08
N HIS A 417 3.09 -12.82 2.43
CA HIS A 417 2.13 -11.94 3.09
C HIS A 417 0.99 -12.73 3.75
N GLY A 418 0.69 -12.41 5.00
CA GLY A 418 -0.39 -13.08 5.73
C GLY A 418 -1.81 -12.69 5.26
N PRO A 419 -2.76 -13.62 5.29
CA PRO A 419 -2.66 -15.01 5.75
C PRO A 419 -1.92 -15.88 4.73
N VAL A 420 -0.98 -16.67 5.22
CA VAL A 420 -0.14 -17.55 4.39
C VAL A 420 -0.83 -18.87 4.09
N PHE A 421 -0.63 -19.36 2.85
CA PHE A 421 -1.10 -20.67 2.38
C PHE A 421 -0.03 -21.28 1.49
N ALA A 422 0.37 -22.52 1.80
CA ALA A 422 1.21 -23.32 0.92
C ALA A 422 0.35 -24.31 0.12
N GLY A 423 0.83 -24.71 -1.04
CA GLY A 423 0.21 -25.75 -1.83
C GLY A 423 0.11 -27.08 -1.08
N ASP A 424 -0.89 -27.93 -1.44
CA ASP A 424 -1.14 -29.21 -0.74
C ASP A 424 0.12 -30.11 -0.70
N ASP A 425 1.01 -30.03 -1.70
CA ASP A 425 2.26 -30.79 -1.79
C ASP A 425 3.39 -30.21 -0.94
N PHE A 426 3.26 -28.96 -0.48
CA PHE A 426 4.27 -28.21 0.28
C PHE A 426 3.88 -28.00 1.73
N ASP A 427 2.58 -27.98 2.07
CA ASP A 427 2.11 -27.73 3.44
C ASP A 427 2.67 -28.76 4.44
N GLY A 428 3.37 -28.28 5.44
CA GLY A 428 4.03 -29.08 6.48
C GLY A 428 5.36 -29.73 6.08
N THR A 429 5.87 -29.50 4.87
CA THR A 429 7.11 -30.17 4.38
C THR A 429 8.36 -29.71 5.12
N THR A 430 8.46 -28.42 5.48
CA THR A 430 9.60 -27.90 6.25
C THR A 430 9.56 -28.31 7.72
N GLY A 431 8.36 -28.58 8.26
CA GLY A 431 8.16 -28.76 9.70
C GLY A 431 8.35 -27.49 10.53
N LEU A 432 8.48 -26.32 9.90
CA LEU A 432 8.73 -25.01 10.52
C LEU A 432 7.50 -24.08 10.47
N GLY A 433 6.43 -24.54 9.83
CA GLY A 433 5.15 -23.83 9.71
C GLY A 433 4.91 -23.25 8.31
N THR A 434 3.65 -22.90 8.03
CA THR A 434 3.17 -22.52 6.70
C THR A 434 3.94 -21.36 6.09
N TYR A 435 4.50 -20.45 6.88
CA TYR A 435 5.34 -19.35 6.38
C TYR A 435 6.59 -19.89 5.65
N ALA A 436 7.33 -20.80 6.31
CA ALA A 436 8.51 -21.44 5.73
C ALA A 436 8.12 -22.30 4.51
N ASP A 437 6.98 -23.01 4.61
CA ASP A 437 6.46 -23.84 3.50
C ASP A 437 6.15 -22.98 2.27
N CYS A 438 5.55 -21.78 2.43
CA CYS A 438 5.30 -20.85 1.34
C CYS A 438 6.59 -20.32 0.67
N VAL A 439 7.62 -20.01 1.47
CA VAL A 439 8.89 -19.51 0.91
C VAL A 439 9.60 -20.61 0.14
N THR A 440 9.63 -21.84 0.69
CA THR A 440 10.25 -23.00 0.01
C THR A 440 9.45 -23.46 -1.22
N GLU A 441 8.13 -23.34 -1.20
CA GLU A 441 7.28 -23.54 -2.38
C GLU A 441 7.63 -22.54 -3.49
N PHE A 442 7.75 -21.27 -3.15
CA PHE A 442 8.17 -20.25 -4.12
C PHE A 442 9.56 -20.54 -4.67
N ASP A 443 10.51 -20.93 -3.82
CA ASP A 443 11.87 -21.31 -4.25
C ASP A 443 11.83 -22.50 -5.24
N TYR A 444 10.97 -23.47 -5.01
CA TYR A 444 10.76 -24.58 -5.95
C TYR A 444 10.26 -24.08 -7.31
N TYR A 445 9.21 -23.26 -7.35
CA TYR A 445 8.68 -22.72 -8.58
C TYR A 445 9.68 -21.81 -9.30
N LEU A 446 10.55 -21.13 -8.57
CA LEU A 446 11.63 -20.35 -9.15
C LEU A 446 12.64 -21.25 -9.89
N GLY A 447 12.95 -22.42 -9.32
CA GLY A 447 13.76 -23.45 -10.00
C GLY A 447 13.12 -23.95 -11.28
N GLU A 448 11.80 -24.18 -11.30
CA GLU A 448 11.08 -24.55 -12.53
C GLU A 448 11.10 -23.42 -13.57
N LEU A 449 11.00 -22.16 -13.15
CA LEU A 449 11.14 -21.02 -14.06
C LEU A 449 12.55 -20.96 -14.67
N PHE A 450 13.60 -21.21 -13.88
CA PHE A 450 14.98 -21.26 -14.40
C PHE A 450 15.18 -22.39 -15.41
N ASN A 451 14.63 -23.58 -15.11
CA ASN A 451 14.64 -24.69 -16.08
C ASN A 451 13.96 -24.30 -17.40
N THR A 452 12.83 -23.60 -17.34
CA THR A 452 12.12 -23.10 -18.53
C THR A 452 13.00 -22.14 -19.33
N LEU A 453 13.70 -21.19 -18.69
CA LEU A 453 14.60 -20.24 -19.37
C LEU A 453 15.80 -20.96 -20.02
N GLU A 454 16.35 -21.99 -19.36
CA GLU A 454 17.43 -22.83 -19.91
C GLU A 454 16.96 -23.63 -21.12
N GLU A 455 15.80 -24.28 -21.04
CA GLU A 455 15.21 -25.04 -22.14
C GLU A 455 14.89 -24.18 -23.37
N LEU A 456 14.47 -22.94 -23.14
CA LEU A 456 14.23 -21.95 -24.18
C LEU A 456 15.54 -21.34 -24.72
N GLY A 457 16.67 -21.54 -24.02
CA GLY A 457 18.00 -21.01 -24.40
C GLY A 457 18.16 -19.51 -24.19
N VAL A 458 17.39 -18.89 -23.29
CA VAL A 458 17.42 -17.45 -23.02
C VAL A 458 17.96 -17.08 -21.63
N MET A 459 18.32 -18.06 -20.79
CA MET A 459 18.81 -17.82 -19.43
C MET A 459 20.00 -16.87 -19.40
N ASP A 460 20.99 -17.04 -20.28
CA ASP A 460 22.21 -16.23 -20.31
C ASP A 460 21.94 -14.76 -20.68
N ASP A 461 20.91 -14.53 -21.51
CA ASP A 461 20.50 -13.20 -21.98
C ASP A 461 19.36 -12.59 -21.13
N THR A 462 19.09 -13.16 -19.97
CA THR A 462 18.05 -12.67 -19.06
C THR A 462 18.65 -12.07 -17.79
N ILE A 463 18.29 -10.81 -17.50
CA ILE A 463 18.55 -10.18 -16.21
C ILE A 463 17.48 -10.65 -15.23
N ILE A 464 17.92 -11.25 -14.12
CA ILE A 464 17.04 -11.70 -13.03
C ILE A 464 17.33 -10.85 -11.81
N VAL A 465 16.30 -10.15 -11.31
CA VAL A 465 16.35 -9.35 -10.08
C VAL A 465 15.42 -9.98 -9.06
N PHE A 466 15.89 -10.15 -7.82
CA PHE A 466 15.10 -10.66 -6.70
C PHE A 466 15.15 -9.70 -5.53
N THR A 467 13.97 -9.39 -4.97
CA THR A 467 13.83 -8.56 -3.76
C THR A 467 12.46 -8.74 -3.09
N SER A 468 12.19 -7.95 -2.04
CA SER A 468 10.87 -7.83 -1.39
C SER A 468 10.39 -6.38 -1.40
N ASP A 469 9.08 -6.18 -1.32
CA ASP A 469 8.46 -4.84 -1.32
C ASP A 469 8.64 -4.10 0.01
N ASN A 470 8.72 -4.82 1.13
CA ASN A 470 9.06 -4.29 2.46
C ASN A 470 9.53 -5.41 3.38
N GLY A 471 10.05 -5.04 4.53
CA GLY A 471 10.45 -6.00 5.55
C GLY A 471 9.26 -6.74 6.16
N PRO A 472 9.53 -7.78 6.99
CA PRO A 472 8.54 -8.76 7.38
C PRO A 472 7.46 -8.19 8.30
N ALA A 473 6.26 -8.78 8.20
CA ALA A 473 5.22 -8.62 9.19
C ALA A 473 5.52 -9.44 10.46
N LEU A 474 4.51 -10.00 11.11
CA LEU A 474 4.70 -10.68 12.41
C LEU A 474 5.34 -12.09 12.31
N GLU A 475 5.28 -12.72 11.14
CA GLU A 475 5.65 -14.13 10.93
C GLU A 475 7.05 -14.32 10.33
N GLY A 476 7.57 -13.29 9.64
CA GLY A 476 8.87 -13.35 9.00
C GLY A 476 10.03 -12.98 9.91
N SER A 477 11.25 -13.32 9.46
CA SER A 477 12.49 -13.11 10.19
C SER A 477 13.10 -11.73 9.88
N THR A 478 13.35 -10.98 10.94
CA THR A 478 14.11 -9.71 10.81
C THR A 478 15.63 -9.95 10.87
N GLY A 479 16.08 -11.19 11.11
CA GLY A 479 17.45 -11.45 11.51
C GLY A 479 17.79 -10.73 12.82
N GLU A 480 18.90 -9.98 12.84
CA GLU A 480 19.32 -9.16 13.99
C GLU A 480 18.76 -7.72 13.94
N LEU A 481 17.98 -7.39 12.91
CA LEU A 481 17.49 -6.04 12.66
C LEU A 481 16.31 -5.68 13.54
N ARG A 482 16.18 -4.40 13.85
CA ARG A 482 15.08 -3.88 14.65
C ARG A 482 13.88 -3.53 13.79
N GLY A 483 12.68 -3.77 14.32
CA GLY A 483 11.43 -3.30 13.71
C GLY A 483 10.74 -4.35 12.87
N GLY A 484 10.23 -3.94 11.74
CA GLY A 484 9.45 -4.72 10.76
C GLY A 484 8.50 -3.82 9.98
N LYS A 485 7.59 -4.40 9.23
CA LYS A 485 6.57 -3.70 8.43
C LYS A 485 5.92 -2.53 9.19
N TYR A 486 5.62 -1.43 8.52
CA TYR A 486 5.08 -0.15 9.06
C TYR A 486 6.05 0.68 9.90
N LEU A 487 7.27 0.22 10.17
CA LEU A 487 8.22 0.92 11.02
C LEU A 487 9.38 1.48 10.21
N ALA A 488 9.92 2.61 10.65
CA ALA A 488 11.06 3.27 10.02
C ALA A 488 12.42 2.73 10.53
N TYR A 489 12.42 1.61 11.25
CA TYR A 489 13.62 0.91 11.66
C TYR A 489 14.15 0.01 10.54
N GLU A 490 15.39 -0.49 10.71
CA GLU A 490 16.08 -1.28 9.68
C GLU A 490 15.22 -2.40 9.09
N ALA A 491 14.67 -3.28 9.94
CA ALA A 491 13.87 -4.40 9.47
C ALA A 491 12.56 -4.02 8.74
N GLY A 492 12.15 -2.75 8.79
CA GLY A 492 10.97 -2.30 8.05
C GLY A 492 11.21 -2.07 6.57
N GLN A 493 12.45 -1.70 6.20
CA GLN A 493 12.79 -1.35 4.82
C GLN A 493 13.97 -2.12 4.26
N LYS A 494 14.87 -2.67 5.09
CA LYS A 494 15.96 -3.52 4.64
C LYS A 494 15.40 -4.87 4.19
N VAL A 495 15.68 -5.22 2.92
CA VAL A 495 15.17 -6.41 2.25
C VAL A 495 16.31 -7.15 1.55
N PRO A 496 16.19 -8.47 1.28
CA PRO A 496 17.15 -9.15 0.41
C PRO A 496 17.12 -8.54 -0.99
N PHE A 497 18.29 -8.45 -1.61
CA PHE A 497 18.39 -8.02 -3.00
C PHE A 497 19.54 -8.72 -3.71
N MET A 498 19.23 -9.33 -4.83
CA MET A 498 20.19 -10.00 -5.69
C MET A 498 19.89 -9.69 -7.15
N ILE A 499 20.94 -9.63 -7.98
CA ILE A 499 20.82 -9.46 -9.42
C ILE A 499 21.78 -10.41 -10.13
N LYS A 500 21.26 -11.16 -11.12
CA LYS A 500 22.01 -12.10 -11.95
C LYS A 500 21.84 -11.75 -13.43
N TRP A 501 22.94 -11.81 -14.18
CA TRP A 501 22.94 -11.73 -15.63
C TRP A 501 24.23 -12.39 -16.15
N ASN A 502 24.11 -13.57 -16.75
CA ASN A 502 25.28 -14.34 -17.18
C ASN A 502 26.08 -13.60 -18.26
N ASN A 503 25.40 -12.98 -19.22
CA ASN A 503 26.00 -12.20 -20.29
C ASN A 503 26.25 -10.72 -19.90
N ASN A 504 26.62 -10.44 -18.66
CA ASN A 504 26.80 -9.08 -18.13
C ASN A 504 28.01 -8.32 -18.73
N ASN A 505 28.69 -8.88 -19.70
CA ASN A 505 29.85 -8.29 -20.36
C ASN A 505 31.00 -7.84 -19.42
N GLY A 506 31.11 -8.49 -18.26
CA GLY A 506 32.11 -8.19 -17.25
C GLY A 506 31.80 -6.92 -16.43
N LEU A 507 30.53 -6.54 -16.34
CA LEU A 507 30.07 -5.43 -15.47
C LEU A 507 30.32 -5.71 -14.00
N TRP A 508 30.18 -6.98 -13.59
CA TRP A 508 30.49 -7.46 -12.25
C TRP A 508 31.02 -8.88 -12.24
N GLU A 509 31.67 -9.26 -11.16
CA GLU A 509 32.11 -10.63 -10.89
C GLU A 509 30.96 -11.41 -10.23
N ALA A 510 30.67 -12.61 -10.74
CA ALA A 510 29.67 -13.51 -10.15
C ALA A 510 30.03 -13.89 -8.72
N GLY A 511 29.02 -13.99 -7.85
CA GLY A 511 29.18 -14.28 -6.43
C GLY A 511 29.76 -13.14 -5.61
N SER A 512 29.82 -11.92 -6.19
CA SER A 512 30.30 -10.76 -5.45
C SER A 512 29.20 -10.14 -4.57
N THR A 513 29.63 -9.57 -3.43
CA THR A 513 28.74 -8.85 -2.52
C THR A 513 29.00 -7.35 -2.59
N ARG A 514 27.96 -6.55 -2.43
CA ARG A 514 28.02 -5.08 -2.33
C ARG A 514 27.58 -4.66 -0.94
N GLU A 515 28.44 -3.90 -0.26
CA GLU A 515 28.17 -3.34 1.06
C GLU A 515 27.53 -1.95 1.02
N GLN A 516 27.55 -1.31 -0.15
CA GLN A 516 26.96 0.01 -0.35
C GLN A 516 25.44 -0.04 -0.29
N SER A 517 24.86 1.03 0.26
CA SER A 517 23.40 1.12 0.39
C SER A 517 22.75 1.59 -0.90
N ALA A 518 21.69 0.91 -1.30
CA ALA A 518 20.82 1.30 -2.42
C ALA A 518 19.34 1.14 -2.06
N VAL A 519 18.45 1.71 -2.85
CA VAL A 519 17.01 1.72 -2.56
C VAL A 519 16.19 1.32 -3.80
N LEU A 520 15.01 0.78 -3.57
CA LEU A 520 14.14 0.22 -4.62
C LEU A 520 13.83 1.22 -5.76
N ALA A 521 13.73 2.53 -5.46
CA ALA A 521 13.56 3.56 -6.48
C ALA A 521 14.71 3.64 -7.49
N ASP A 522 15.91 3.17 -7.10
CA ASP A 522 17.10 3.16 -7.94
C ASP A 522 16.98 2.17 -9.10
N MET A 523 16.06 1.20 -9.00
CA MET A 523 15.85 0.19 -10.03
C MET A 523 15.32 0.77 -11.34
N PHE A 524 14.52 1.84 -11.29
CA PHE A 524 14.01 2.50 -12.49
C PHE A 524 15.15 3.00 -13.39
N PRO A 525 16.06 3.89 -12.96
CA PRO A 525 17.18 4.33 -13.78
C PRO A 525 18.20 3.19 -14.04
N THR A 526 18.37 2.25 -13.11
CA THR A 526 19.32 1.13 -13.27
C THR A 526 18.92 0.21 -14.41
N LEU A 527 17.66 -0.21 -14.49
CA LEU A 527 17.19 -1.10 -15.54
C LEU A 527 17.20 -0.41 -16.90
N ILE A 528 16.86 0.89 -16.98
CA ILE A 528 16.97 1.67 -18.21
C ILE A 528 18.40 1.67 -18.71
N GLU A 529 19.39 1.87 -17.81
CA GLU A 529 20.81 1.90 -18.17
C GLU A 529 21.36 0.52 -18.53
N LEU A 530 21.03 -0.52 -17.72
CA LEU A 530 21.47 -1.91 -17.97
C LEU A 530 20.95 -2.45 -19.29
N CYS A 531 19.70 -2.14 -19.64
CA CYS A 531 19.08 -2.57 -20.89
C CYS A 531 19.45 -1.65 -22.07
N GLY A 532 20.28 -0.63 -21.86
CA GLY A 532 20.69 0.28 -22.92
C GLY A 532 19.51 1.00 -23.58
N ILE A 533 18.47 1.34 -22.81
CA ILE A 533 17.32 2.09 -23.30
C ILE A 533 17.73 3.57 -23.45
N THR A 534 17.60 4.09 -24.67
CA THR A 534 18.05 5.43 -25.04
C THR A 534 16.89 6.26 -25.59
N GLY A 535 17.08 7.56 -25.72
CA GLY A 535 16.17 8.41 -26.48
C GLY A 535 16.45 8.35 -27.99
N ASN A 536 15.47 8.70 -28.80
CA ASN A 536 15.55 8.74 -30.28
C ASN A 536 16.75 9.54 -30.85
N ASN A 537 17.46 10.32 -30.03
CA ASN A 537 18.67 11.06 -30.38
C ASN A 537 19.94 10.36 -29.89
N ASN A 538 19.90 9.08 -29.55
CA ASN A 538 20.97 8.31 -28.90
C ASN A 538 21.50 8.97 -27.62
N SER A 539 20.61 9.64 -26.85
CA SER A 539 20.97 10.14 -25.53
C SER A 539 21.00 8.97 -24.56
N GLU A 540 22.19 8.67 -24.05
CA GLU A 540 22.35 7.69 -22.95
C GLU A 540 21.64 8.18 -21.68
N ASN A 541 21.23 7.25 -20.82
CA ASN A 541 20.53 7.52 -19.56
C ASN A 541 19.29 8.41 -19.78
N TYR A 542 18.45 7.98 -20.70
CA TYR A 542 17.26 8.72 -21.07
C TYR A 542 16.20 8.65 -19.96
N LEU A 543 16.16 9.67 -19.11
CA LEU A 543 15.23 9.78 -17.99
C LEU A 543 14.25 10.96 -18.20
N PRO A 544 13.05 10.90 -17.60
CA PRO A 544 12.09 12.01 -17.65
C PRO A 544 12.70 13.31 -17.11
N THR A 545 12.48 14.41 -17.81
CA THR A 545 13.03 15.74 -17.46
C THR A 545 11.97 16.73 -16.96
N ASP A 546 10.71 16.39 -17.09
CA ASP A 546 9.56 17.19 -16.63
C ASP A 546 9.31 17.07 -15.12
N ARG A 547 9.85 16.02 -14.51
CA ARG A 547 9.65 15.64 -13.11
C ARG A 547 10.91 15.15 -12.45
N THR A 548 10.97 15.21 -11.12
CA THR A 548 12.04 14.61 -10.32
C THR A 548 11.93 13.09 -10.36
N ILE A 549 12.98 12.41 -10.79
CA ILE A 549 13.24 11.00 -10.52
C ILE A 549 14.11 10.98 -9.27
N ASP A 550 13.66 10.33 -8.21
CA ASP A 550 14.36 10.30 -6.93
C ASP A 550 15.44 9.19 -6.91
N GLY A 551 15.25 8.12 -7.70
CA GLY A 551 16.22 7.04 -7.84
C GLY A 551 17.45 7.45 -8.65
N VAL A 552 18.58 6.82 -8.35
CA VAL A 552 19.86 6.98 -9.03
C VAL A 552 20.34 5.61 -9.52
N SER A 553 20.93 5.54 -10.70
CA SER A 553 21.40 4.25 -11.22
C SER A 553 22.43 3.58 -10.30
N MET A 554 22.21 2.32 -10.01
CA MET A 554 23.11 1.47 -9.22
C MET A 554 24.28 0.94 -10.05
N LEU A 555 24.35 1.23 -11.34
CA LEU A 555 25.40 0.68 -12.22
C LEU A 555 26.83 0.98 -11.74
N PRO A 556 27.16 2.17 -11.19
CA PRO A 556 28.47 2.42 -10.60
C PRO A 556 28.80 1.43 -9.45
N VAL A 557 27.85 1.20 -8.54
CA VAL A 557 28.02 0.28 -7.39
C VAL A 557 28.07 -1.18 -7.85
N LEU A 558 27.28 -1.53 -8.86
CA LEU A 558 27.33 -2.87 -9.46
C LEU A 558 28.72 -3.17 -10.05
N LYS A 559 29.36 -2.17 -10.68
CA LYS A 559 30.69 -2.30 -11.28
C LYS A 559 31.83 -2.26 -10.26
N ASP A 560 31.69 -1.42 -9.25
CA ASP A 560 32.76 -1.13 -8.29
C ASP A 560 32.18 -0.99 -6.87
N ASP A 561 32.58 -1.91 -5.98
CA ASP A 561 32.14 -1.95 -4.58
C ASP A 561 32.59 -0.72 -3.77
N THR A 562 33.57 0.04 -4.26
CA THR A 562 34.06 1.26 -3.61
C THR A 562 33.26 2.52 -3.97
N ALA A 563 32.35 2.43 -4.95
CA ALA A 563 31.51 3.56 -5.34
C ALA A 563 30.46 3.87 -4.27
N ILE A 564 30.48 5.11 -3.75
CA ILE A 564 29.47 5.56 -2.76
C ILE A 564 28.21 5.99 -3.49
N HIS A 565 27.12 5.28 -3.22
CA HIS A 565 25.82 5.53 -3.86
C HIS A 565 24.99 6.59 -3.15
N THR A 566 25.13 6.71 -1.82
CA THR A 566 24.27 7.55 -0.98
C THR A 566 24.74 8.99 -0.80
N GLU A 567 25.86 9.39 -1.41
CA GLU A 567 26.43 10.74 -1.24
C GLU A 567 25.44 11.81 -1.74
N GLU A 568 24.84 11.62 -2.90
CA GLU A 568 23.85 12.51 -3.49
C GLU A 568 22.41 12.05 -3.25
N HIS A 569 22.22 10.80 -2.78
CA HIS A 569 20.93 10.14 -2.67
C HIS A 569 20.77 9.41 -1.33
N PRO A 570 20.42 10.13 -0.25
CA PRO A 570 20.22 9.51 1.05
C PRO A 570 18.96 8.62 1.05
N ILE A 571 19.00 7.51 1.80
CA ILE A 571 17.84 6.62 1.95
C ILE A 571 16.85 7.25 2.93
N LEU A 572 15.62 7.40 2.49
CA LEU A 572 14.54 8.03 3.23
C LEU A 572 13.67 6.98 3.92
N HIS A 573 13.46 7.15 5.22
CA HIS A 573 12.56 6.31 6.00
C HIS A 573 11.30 7.10 6.35
N MET A 574 10.25 6.83 5.60
CA MET A 574 8.96 7.50 5.72
C MET A 574 7.99 6.71 6.62
N LYS A 575 7.09 7.42 7.28
CA LYS A 575 5.90 6.82 7.89
C LYS A 575 4.71 7.72 7.59
N ARG A 576 3.81 7.27 6.71
CA ARG A 576 2.77 8.10 6.12
C ARG A 576 3.42 9.33 5.45
N GLU A 577 2.86 10.53 5.64
CA GLU A 577 3.38 11.78 5.04
C GLU A 577 4.61 12.36 5.78
N GLU A 578 5.17 11.66 6.76
CA GLU A 578 6.25 12.21 7.60
C GLU A 578 7.58 11.46 7.37
N LEU A 579 8.63 12.20 7.00
CA LEU A 579 9.99 11.69 6.97
C LEU A 579 10.48 11.48 8.41
N LYS A 580 10.66 10.23 8.81
CA LYS A 580 11.03 9.81 10.17
C LYS A 580 12.53 9.71 10.37
N ALA A 581 13.22 9.12 9.41
CA ALA A 581 14.66 8.99 9.45
C ALA A 581 15.29 9.18 8.07
N LEU A 582 16.59 9.49 8.08
CA LEU A 582 17.43 9.61 6.91
C LEU A 582 18.72 8.81 7.18
N GLN A 583 19.07 7.96 6.22
CA GLN A 583 20.30 7.19 6.26
C GLN A 583 21.29 7.74 5.24
N TYR A 584 22.56 7.82 5.65
CA TYR A 584 23.63 8.42 4.86
C TYR A 584 24.96 7.74 5.15
N THR A 585 25.72 7.43 4.11
CA THR A 585 27.05 6.82 4.22
C THR A 585 28.13 7.88 3.96
N MET A 586 29.18 7.89 4.77
CA MET A 586 30.33 8.78 4.66
C MET A 586 31.61 7.96 4.66
N THR A 587 32.67 8.44 4.00
CA THR A 587 34.00 7.84 4.16
C THR A 587 34.54 8.11 5.55
N THR A 588 35.31 7.20 6.08
CA THR A 588 36.02 7.42 7.34
C THR A 588 37.02 8.56 7.21
N GLU A 589 37.63 8.73 6.02
CA GLU A 589 38.55 9.85 5.72
C GLU A 589 37.82 11.20 5.88
N ASP A 590 36.62 11.37 5.32
CA ASP A 590 35.83 12.60 5.46
C ASP A 590 35.41 12.89 6.90
N ILE A 591 35.11 11.84 7.67
CA ILE A 591 34.78 11.96 9.08
C ILE A 591 36.00 12.44 9.88
N LEU A 592 37.15 11.77 9.70
CA LEU A 592 38.40 12.08 10.42
C LEU A 592 39.06 13.38 9.93
N ALA A 593 38.77 13.89 8.75
CA ALA A 593 39.20 15.19 8.27
C ALA A 593 38.56 16.35 9.06
N ARG A 594 37.47 16.09 9.77
CA ARG A 594 36.81 17.11 10.61
C ARG A 594 37.60 17.33 11.90
N GLU A 595 37.83 18.58 12.25
CA GLU A 595 38.66 18.99 13.41
C GLU A 595 38.22 18.35 14.73
N GLU A 596 36.89 18.17 14.91
CA GLU A 596 36.30 17.58 16.10
C GLU A 596 36.48 16.06 16.20
N TYR A 597 36.73 15.36 15.08
CA TYR A 597 36.80 13.90 15.04
C TYR A 597 38.20 13.35 14.68
N LYS A 598 39.17 14.21 14.33
CA LYS A 598 40.50 13.80 13.85
C LYS A 598 41.28 12.91 14.81
N ASP A 599 41.02 13.03 16.11
CA ASP A 599 41.66 12.24 17.16
C ASP A 599 40.81 11.06 17.66
N TYR A 600 39.68 10.77 16.98
CA TYR A 600 38.82 9.66 17.36
C TYR A 600 39.47 8.32 16.97
N THR A 601 39.53 7.39 17.94
CA THR A 601 40.12 6.05 17.78
C THR A 601 39.10 4.95 18.06
N TYR A 602 37.81 5.25 17.80
CA TYR A 602 36.78 4.22 17.93
C TYR A 602 37.01 3.11 16.88
N PRO A 603 36.88 1.82 17.25
CA PRO A 603 37.08 0.70 16.31
C PRO A 603 36.30 0.87 15.01
N VAL A 604 35.05 1.32 15.07
CA VAL A 604 34.23 1.55 13.88
C VAL A 604 34.89 2.48 12.86
N LEU A 605 35.63 3.51 13.31
CA LEU A 605 36.34 4.45 12.46
C LEU A 605 37.73 3.96 12.01
N THR A 606 38.31 2.98 12.69
CA THR A 606 39.66 2.48 12.37
C THR A 606 39.66 1.19 11.59
N GLU A 607 38.53 0.49 11.55
CA GLU A 607 38.37 -0.83 10.95
C GLU A 607 37.50 -0.81 9.68
N ASN A 608 36.78 0.29 9.42
CA ASN A 608 35.88 0.44 8.28
C ASN A 608 36.26 1.63 7.41
N GLU A 609 36.16 1.48 6.12
CA GLU A 609 36.39 2.53 5.12
C GLU A 609 35.17 3.47 5.02
N TYR A 610 33.97 2.93 5.22
CA TYR A 610 32.69 3.61 5.13
C TYR A 610 31.90 3.46 6.41
N ILE A 611 31.23 4.54 6.83
CA ILE A 611 30.36 4.56 8.00
C ILE A 611 28.97 4.99 7.58
N THR A 612 28.00 4.15 7.88
CA THR A 612 26.58 4.43 7.62
C THR A 612 25.91 4.94 8.89
N PHE A 613 25.38 6.15 8.80
CA PHE A 613 24.60 6.82 9.84
C PHE A 613 23.12 6.79 9.52
N LYS A 614 22.28 6.62 10.54
CA LYS A 614 20.83 6.78 10.43
C LYS A 614 20.33 7.74 11.49
N TYR A 615 19.76 8.84 11.05
CA TYR A 615 19.28 9.91 11.93
C TYR A 615 17.76 9.93 11.97
N PHE A 616 17.21 9.79 13.18
CA PHE A 616 15.79 9.90 13.47
C PHE A 616 15.43 11.27 14.04
N ARG A 617 14.40 11.87 13.48
CA ARG A 617 13.82 13.11 14.00
C ARG A 617 12.60 12.80 14.86
N LYS A 618 12.58 13.37 16.09
CA LYS A 618 11.45 13.26 17.01
C LYS A 618 10.98 11.82 17.24
N MET A 619 11.93 10.93 17.42
CA MET A 619 11.63 9.54 17.67
C MET A 619 10.69 9.39 18.86
N GLN A 620 9.57 8.74 18.66
CA GLN A 620 8.66 8.34 19.73
C GLN A 620 9.07 6.95 20.17
N ASN A 621 9.28 6.74 21.46
CA ASN A 621 9.49 5.41 21.98
C ASN A 621 8.19 4.60 21.78
N ASP A 622 8.21 3.64 20.87
CA ASP A 622 7.06 2.79 20.56
C ASP A 622 6.79 1.72 21.64
N ASN A 623 7.64 1.65 22.67
CA ASN A 623 7.39 0.78 23.81
C ASN A 623 6.41 1.44 24.79
N PRO A 624 5.17 0.93 24.91
CA PRO A 624 4.15 1.51 25.78
C PRO A 624 4.50 1.47 27.28
N ALA A 625 5.55 0.70 27.66
CA ALA A 625 6.03 0.65 29.04
C ALA A 625 6.93 1.85 29.42
N PHE A 626 7.44 2.58 28.43
CA PHE A 626 8.27 3.77 28.65
C PHE A 626 7.54 5.02 28.12
N PHE A 627 6.67 5.59 28.93
CA PHE A 627 6.01 6.87 28.64
C PHE A 627 6.98 8.06 28.76
N ASP A 628 8.09 8.04 28.03
CA ASP A 628 8.86 9.27 27.84
C ASP A 628 8.17 10.08 26.74
N LYS A 629 7.42 11.10 27.15
CA LYS A 629 6.74 12.03 26.24
C LYS A 629 7.73 12.98 25.53
N THR A 630 9.02 12.91 25.83
CA THR A 630 10.03 13.73 25.19
C THR A 630 10.44 13.06 23.88
N ARG A 631 9.97 13.65 22.77
CA ARG A 631 10.42 13.28 21.43
C ARG A 631 11.85 13.82 21.26
N LYS A 632 12.84 12.92 21.20
CA LYS A 632 14.26 13.27 21.00
C LYS A 632 14.71 12.85 19.60
N ASN A 633 15.71 13.53 19.09
CA ASN A 633 16.43 13.09 17.90
C ASN A 633 17.45 12.01 18.29
N TRP A 634 17.64 11.03 17.45
CA TRP A 634 18.56 9.92 17.66
C TRP A 634 19.43 9.73 16.43
N LEU A 635 20.71 9.40 16.66
CA LEU A 635 21.66 9.02 15.62
C LEU A 635 22.16 7.60 15.92
N TYR A 636 22.03 6.72 14.98
CA TYR A 636 22.62 5.39 15.01
C TYR A 636 23.80 5.30 14.05
N VAL A 637 24.76 4.44 14.34
CA VAL A 637 25.87 4.05 13.46
C VAL A 637 25.61 2.62 13.04
N LEU A 638 25.01 2.43 11.89
CA LEU A 638 24.53 1.11 11.44
C LEU A 638 25.68 0.15 11.15
N THR A 639 26.86 0.67 10.82
CA THR A 639 28.07 -0.14 10.55
C THR A 639 28.44 -1.04 11.75
N ASP A 640 28.22 -0.59 13.00
CA ASP A 640 28.50 -1.37 14.23
C ASP A 640 27.27 -1.66 15.09
N ASP A 641 26.10 -1.13 14.73
CA ASP A 641 24.84 -1.26 15.48
C ASP A 641 23.66 -1.53 14.54
N LYS A 642 23.68 -2.65 13.81
CA LYS A 642 22.59 -3.07 12.88
C LYS A 642 21.22 -3.16 13.58
N GLY A 643 21.20 -3.36 14.90
CA GLY A 643 19.99 -3.44 15.73
C GLY A 643 19.47 -2.10 16.24
N GLU A 644 20.08 -0.96 15.87
CA GLU A 644 19.64 0.39 16.26
C GLU A 644 19.44 0.54 17.79
N ASN A 645 20.43 0.08 18.58
CA ASN A 645 20.34 0.01 20.04
C ASN A 645 20.91 1.25 20.74
N TYR A 646 21.95 1.89 20.15
CA TYR A 646 22.75 2.89 20.82
C TYR A 646 22.67 4.26 20.16
N ASN A 647 22.10 5.25 20.86
CA ASN A 647 22.08 6.62 20.40
C ASN A 647 23.47 7.25 20.45
N ARG A 648 24.01 7.66 19.31
CA ARG A 648 25.33 8.27 19.11
C ARG A 648 25.28 9.80 18.87
N THR A 649 24.14 10.45 19.06
CA THR A 649 24.01 11.91 18.83
C THR A 649 25.05 12.72 19.62
N SER A 650 25.38 12.32 20.84
CA SER A 650 26.42 13.02 21.63
C SER A 650 27.85 12.69 21.20
N THR A 651 28.05 11.57 20.50
CA THR A 651 29.36 11.17 19.98
C THR A 651 29.66 11.88 18.66
N TYR A 652 28.66 12.08 17.83
CA TYR A 652 28.76 12.68 16.50
C TYR A 652 27.77 13.86 16.34
N PRO A 653 27.91 14.94 17.12
CA PRO A 653 26.92 16.02 17.15
C PRO A 653 26.82 16.79 15.83
N THR A 654 27.95 17.09 15.18
CA THR A 654 27.96 17.84 13.91
C THR A 654 27.41 17.03 12.76
N ILE A 655 27.63 15.71 12.74
CA ILE A 655 27.00 14.80 11.76
C ILE A 655 25.48 14.73 12.00
N ALA A 656 25.04 14.66 13.26
CA ALA A 656 23.61 14.68 13.58
C ALA A 656 22.93 16.00 13.12
N ASP A 657 23.61 17.14 13.29
CA ASP A 657 23.12 18.45 12.82
C ASP A 657 23.06 18.51 11.29
N GLU A 658 24.09 18.02 10.59
CA GLU A 658 24.11 17.93 9.12
C GLU A 658 22.96 17.06 8.57
N LEU A 659 22.77 15.87 9.14
CA LEU A 659 21.68 14.99 8.70
C LEU A 659 20.30 15.59 9.02
N ASN A 660 20.16 16.36 10.09
CA ASN A 660 18.96 17.11 10.39
C ASN A 660 18.69 18.22 9.36
N GLU A 661 19.74 18.89 8.86
CA GLU A 661 19.62 19.88 7.79
C GLU A 661 19.22 19.21 6.46
N LYS A 662 19.84 18.08 6.10
CA LYS A 662 19.45 17.27 4.92
C LYS A 662 17.98 16.84 5.01
N MET A 663 17.53 16.32 6.17
CA MET A 663 16.11 15.97 6.38
C MET A 663 15.17 17.18 6.24
N THR A 664 15.63 18.36 6.64
CA THR A 664 14.84 19.59 6.52
C THR A 664 14.68 19.96 5.06
N ALA A 665 15.76 19.93 4.28
CA ALA A 665 15.73 20.21 2.85
C ALA A 665 14.80 19.27 2.09
N VAL A 666 14.87 17.97 2.34
CA VAL A 666 13.95 16.96 1.73
C VAL A 666 12.50 17.23 2.15
N THR A 667 12.26 17.53 3.44
CA THR A 667 10.91 17.81 3.92
C THR A 667 10.32 19.07 3.30
N ASP A 668 11.15 20.10 3.09
CA ASP A 668 10.72 21.36 2.51
C ASP A 668 10.50 21.22 0.99
N ASP A 669 11.31 20.41 0.28
CA ASP A 669 11.05 20.06 -1.11
C ASP A 669 9.72 19.32 -1.26
N PHE A 670 9.48 18.28 -0.48
CA PHE A 670 8.21 17.55 -0.49
C PHE A 670 6.99 18.42 -0.19
N LYS A 671 7.13 19.45 0.65
CA LYS A 671 6.03 20.39 0.96
C LYS A 671 5.80 21.41 -0.14
N SER A 672 6.88 21.94 -0.71
CA SER A 672 6.81 23.03 -1.70
C SER A 672 6.60 22.54 -3.13
N ASN A 673 7.08 21.33 -3.43
CA ASN A 673 7.02 20.72 -4.75
C ASN A 673 6.73 19.20 -4.64
N ARG A 674 5.57 18.85 -4.08
CA ARG A 674 5.21 17.44 -3.81
C ARG A 674 5.36 16.56 -5.04
N ARG A 675 4.84 17.04 -6.19
CA ARG A 675 4.93 16.32 -7.47
C ARG A 675 6.32 16.29 -8.09
N GLY A 676 7.29 17.04 -7.54
CA GLY A 676 8.63 17.14 -8.13
C GLY A 676 8.62 17.75 -9.53
N ILE A 677 7.73 18.74 -9.76
CA ILE A 677 7.55 19.35 -11.07
C ILE A 677 8.78 20.17 -11.44
N ASN A 678 9.34 19.95 -12.63
CA ASN A 678 10.35 20.81 -13.19
C ASN A 678 9.71 22.03 -13.86
N GLN A 679 9.73 23.17 -13.19
CA GLN A 679 9.11 24.40 -13.64
C GLN A 679 9.71 24.89 -14.97
N GLU A 680 11.01 24.75 -15.18
CA GLU A 680 11.68 25.17 -16.43
C GLU A 680 11.18 24.40 -17.66
N TYR A 681 10.89 23.11 -17.49
CA TYR A 681 10.31 22.28 -18.55
C TYR A 681 8.95 22.85 -18.96
N TYR A 682 8.04 23.03 -18.01
CA TYR A 682 6.66 23.49 -18.28
C TYR A 682 6.58 24.97 -18.70
N GLU A 683 7.59 25.80 -18.39
CA GLU A 683 7.66 27.17 -18.90
C GLU A 683 8.11 27.22 -20.38
N LYS A 684 8.87 26.23 -20.85
CA LYS A 684 9.34 26.17 -22.25
C LYS A 684 8.27 25.70 -23.22
N ILE A 685 7.31 24.89 -22.75
CA ILE A 685 6.22 24.35 -23.60
C ILE A 685 4.97 25.20 -23.61
N LYS A 686 4.84 26.21 -22.73
CA LYS A 686 3.81 27.25 -22.74
C LYS A 686 4.10 28.32 -23.77
#